data_682904c540ecd28ae58862d70d4f1d5a
#
_entry.id   682904c540ecd28ae58862d70d4f1d5a
#
_cell.length_a   1.000
_cell.length_b   1.000
_cell.length_c   1.000
_cell.angle_alpha   90.00
_cell.angle_beta   90.00
_cell.angle_gamma   90.00
#
_symmetry.space_group_name_H-M   'P 1'
#
loop_
_entity.id
_entity.type
_entity.pdbx_description
1 polymer ?
#
loop_
_entity_poly.entity_id
_entity_poly.type
_entity_poly.pdbx_seq_one_letter_code
_entity_poly.pdbx_strand_id
1 'polypeptide(L)'
;MSYTIEDIARIIGARRIGDTPAAIDWLLTDSRSLSFPEETLFFALTTKRNDGARYIRDLYTRGVRNFVVSEEGLKEVETFNFQPSTFNLLVVPSPLKALQKLAEQHRDRFQIPVIGITGSNGKTIVKEWLHQLLSPERVITRSPRSYNSQIGVPLSVWQMTGQTELAILEAGISEPGEMRALQNIIKPTIGILTNIGGAHQENFFSLQEKCMEKLALFKNCDVVIYNGDDEFINNCVGKSMLSAREIAWSRKDMERPLYINKVEKQEDSTVVSYRYLDMDNTFTLPFIDDASIENSLNCLAACLYLMLPAEQITERMAKLEPIAMRLEVKEGKNGCLLINDSYNSDLGSLDIALDFLYRRSQSKGLKRTLILSDILETGQNTPTLYRQVAQLVNSRGIERIIGVGNEISSCAARFNIEKAFYPDTAALTEAIGKGELRLENEIILIKGARKFGFDELTEVLEKKVHETILEVNLGAMIANLNYYRGKLKPETKMVCMVKASAYGAGSYEIAKTLQEHHADYLAVAVADEGSDLRKAGITASIIIMNPEMTAFKTMFDYKLEPEVYSFHLLEALIKEAEKEGITNFPIHVKLDTGMHRLGFAPDDMPLLIERLKGQNAVIPRSVFSHFVGSDAPQFDAFTRRQIEIFEKASMQLQEAFSHKILRHICNSAGIERFPGAQFDMVRLGIGLYGVSPIDNSIMNNVSTLKTTILQIRDVPEEDTVGYSRKGHLVRPSRIAAIPIGYADGLNRHLGNGHAYCLVNGQRAPYVGNICMDVCMIDVTDIDCKEGDSVEIFGDHLPITVLSDVLGTIPYEVLTSVSTRVKRVYYQD
;
A
#
# COMPACT_ATOMS: atom_id res chain seq x y z
N MET A 1 10.48 -15.23 14.80
CA MET A 1 11.63 -15.59 15.68
C MET A 1 11.81 -14.45 16.64
N SER A 2 11.36 -14.61 17.87
CA SER A 2 11.48 -13.58 18.88
C SER A 2 12.89 -13.53 19.46
N TYR A 3 13.41 -12.35 19.69
CA TYR A 3 14.67 -12.12 20.38
C TYR A 3 14.40 -11.54 21.77
N THR A 4 15.17 -11.97 22.77
CA THR A 4 15.11 -11.28 24.05
C THR A 4 15.87 -9.95 23.97
N ILE A 5 15.45 -8.97 24.76
CA ILE A 5 16.13 -7.67 24.80
C ILE A 5 17.59 -7.80 25.25
N GLU A 6 17.90 -8.82 26.07
CA GLU A 6 19.24 -9.18 26.50
C GLU A 6 20.13 -9.66 25.34
N ASP A 7 19.57 -10.54 24.49
CA ASP A 7 20.28 -11.01 23.30
C ASP A 7 20.57 -9.86 22.35
N ILE A 8 19.61 -8.98 22.14
CA ILE A 8 19.78 -7.80 21.29
C ILE A 8 20.86 -6.89 21.87
N ALA A 9 20.80 -6.57 23.18
CA ALA A 9 21.80 -5.73 23.82
C ALA A 9 23.24 -6.29 23.64
N ARG A 10 23.39 -7.61 23.78
CA ARG A 10 24.67 -8.31 23.54
C ARG A 10 25.11 -8.23 22.08
N ILE A 11 24.20 -8.49 21.13
CA ILE A 11 24.48 -8.47 19.68
C ILE A 11 24.97 -7.08 19.25
N ILE A 12 24.27 -6.03 19.66
CA ILE A 12 24.61 -4.65 19.25
C ILE A 12 25.70 -4.01 20.11
N GLY A 13 26.09 -4.67 21.21
CA GLY A 13 27.09 -4.15 22.16
C GLY A 13 26.59 -2.93 22.92
N ALA A 14 25.34 -2.91 23.32
CA ALA A 14 24.71 -1.80 24.00
C ALA A 14 24.92 -1.83 25.50
N ARG A 15 25.06 -0.66 26.11
CA ARG A 15 24.86 -0.46 27.54
C ARG A 15 23.35 -0.36 27.81
N ARG A 16 22.83 -1.32 28.56
CA ARG A 16 21.40 -1.36 28.90
C ARG A 16 21.10 -0.57 30.17
N ILE A 17 20.03 0.24 30.11
CA ILE A 17 19.41 0.90 31.26
C ILE A 17 17.99 0.37 31.36
N GLY A 18 17.58 -0.10 32.56
CA GLY A 18 16.36 -0.85 32.77
C GLY A 18 16.59 -2.36 32.74
N ASP A 19 15.69 -3.09 33.38
CA ASP A 19 15.78 -4.53 33.61
C ASP A 19 14.49 -5.29 33.26
N THR A 20 13.54 -4.61 32.62
CA THR A 20 12.26 -5.19 32.22
C THR A 20 12.47 -6.27 31.16
N PRO A 21 12.04 -7.53 31.39
CA PRO A 21 12.09 -8.55 30.36
C PRO A 21 11.23 -8.15 29.16
N ALA A 22 11.76 -8.32 27.96
CA ALA A 22 11.01 -8.06 26.72
C ALA A 22 11.41 -9.03 25.62
N ALA A 23 10.43 -9.44 24.85
CA ALA A 23 10.58 -10.16 23.59
C ALA A 23 10.37 -9.19 22.44
N ILE A 24 11.30 -9.15 21.51
CA ILE A 24 11.28 -8.21 20.39
C ILE A 24 11.06 -8.98 19.08
N ASP A 25 10.00 -8.65 18.39
CA ASP A 25 9.67 -9.16 17.06
C ASP A 25 9.73 -8.07 15.98
N TRP A 26 9.56 -6.81 16.36
CA TRP A 26 9.45 -5.68 15.45
C TRP A 26 10.54 -4.64 15.67
N LEU A 27 11.14 -4.18 14.57
CA LEU A 27 12.06 -3.04 14.58
C LEU A 27 11.36 -1.82 14.00
N LEU A 28 11.53 -0.68 14.64
CA LEU A 28 10.88 0.57 14.26
C LEU A 28 11.91 1.70 14.16
N THR A 29 11.85 2.46 13.08
CA THR A 29 12.67 3.67 12.84
C THR A 29 11.82 4.91 12.54
N ASP A 30 10.54 4.72 12.25
CA ASP A 30 9.56 5.78 12.00
C ASP A 30 8.35 5.58 12.92
N SER A 31 8.13 6.54 13.81
CA SER A 31 7.05 6.48 14.81
C SER A 31 5.65 6.33 14.21
N ARG A 32 5.46 6.75 12.96
CA ARG A 32 4.18 6.64 12.24
C ARG A 32 3.82 5.21 11.84
N SER A 33 4.83 4.34 11.74
CA SER A 33 4.66 2.93 11.33
C SER A 33 4.47 1.97 12.50
N LEU A 34 4.21 2.46 13.71
CA LEU A 34 4.04 1.63 14.90
C LEU A 34 2.80 0.73 14.81
N SER A 35 3.01 -0.60 14.97
CA SER A 35 1.92 -1.60 14.93
C SER A 35 1.79 -2.41 16.23
N PHE A 36 2.88 -2.86 16.82
CA PHE A 36 2.92 -3.73 17.99
C PHE A 36 3.79 -3.11 19.08
N PRO A 37 3.25 -2.20 19.92
CA PRO A 37 4.07 -1.38 20.82
C PRO A 37 4.94 -2.19 21.79
N GLU A 38 4.40 -3.24 22.40
CA GLU A 38 5.08 -4.01 23.46
C GLU A 38 6.25 -4.84 22.91
N GLU A 39 6.15 -5.34 21.68
CA GLU A 39 7.13 -6.19 21.01
C GLU A 39 8.09 -5.40 20.11
N THR A 40 7.98 -4.07 20.15
CA THR A 40 8.74 -3.17 19.27
C THR A 40 10.00 -2.65 19.97
N LEU A 41 11.12 -2.68 19.24
CA LEU A 41 12.35 -1.97 19.55
C LEU A 41 12.50 -0.77 18.60
N PHE A 42 12.42 0.42 19.15
CA PHE A 42 12.58 1.65 18.37
C PHE A 42 14.05 2.11 18.33
N PHE A 43 14.56 2.34 17.13
CA PHE A 43 15.88 2.91 16.89
C PHE A 43 15.75 4.41 16.67
N ALA A 44 16.24 5.22 17.61
CA ALA A 44 16.27 6.67 17.53
C ALA A 44 17.40 7.13 16.59
N LEU A 45 17.13 7.13 15.28
CA LEU A 45 18.12 7.50 14.28
C LEU A 45 18.25 9.03 14.21
N THR A 46 19.49 9.51 14.16
CA THR A 46 19.81 10.93 13.99
C THR A 46 20.25 11.18 12.55
N THR A 47 19.64 12.15 11.90
CA THR A 47 19.97 12.60 10.56
C THR A 47 20.30 14.09 10.59
N LYS A 48 20.84 14.64 9.48
CA LYS A 48 21.15 16.08 9.38
C LYS A 48 19.92 17.00 9.62
N ARG A 49 18.71 16.48 9.53
CA ARG A 49 17.45 17.25 9.59
C ARG A 49 16.52 16.82 10.73
N ASN A 50 16.77 15.67 11.37
CA ASN A 50 15.85 15.12 12.36
C ASN A 50 16.60 14.27 13.39
N ASP A 51 16.21 14.41 14.67
CA ASP A 51 16.67 13.57 15.77
C ASP A 51 15.52 12.66 16.23
N GLY A 52 15.75 11.35 16.13
CA GLY A 52 14.77 10.34 16.51
C GLY A 52 14.45 10.30 17.99
N ALA A 53 15.35 10.80 18.86
CA ALA A 53 15.16 10.79 20.31
C ALA A 53 13.92 11.58 20.75
N ARG A 54 13.56 12.65 20.03
CA ARG A 54 12.35 13.47 20.30
C ARG A 54 11.03 12.70 20.25
N TYR A 55 10.98 11.58 19.50
CA TYR A 55 9.76 10.77 19.36
C TYR A 55 9.59 9.74 20.46
N ILE A 56 10.59 9.53 21.32
CA ILE A 56 10.57 8.51 22.37
C ILE A 56 9.43 8.77 23.36
N ARG A 57 9.19 10.03 23.74
CA ARG A 57 8.12 10.38 24.68
C ARG A 57 6.74 10.01 24.13
N ASP A 58 6.46 10.33 22.87
CA ASP A 58 5.22 9.95 22.20
C ASP A 58 5.08 8.43 22.10
N LEU A 59 6.12 7.75 21.64
CA LEU A 59 6.14 6.30 21.52
C LEU A 59 5.94 5.59 22.87
N TYR A 60 6.53 6.12 23.93
CA TYR A 60 6.34 5.60 25.30
C TYR A 60 4.87 5.73 25.72
N THR A 61 4.22 6.86 25.43
CA THR A 61 2.79 7.09 25.69
C THR A 61 1.93 6.11 24.90
N ARG A 62 2.35 5.74 23.68
CA ARG A 62 1.71 4.76 22.80
C ARG A 62 2.03 3.30 23.14
N GLY A 63 2.75 3.03 24.22
CA GLY A 63 3.02 1.70 24.75
C GLY A 63 4.35 1.08 24.39
N VAL A 64 5.22 1.72 23.61
CA VAL A 64 6.58 1.24 23.35
C VAL A 64 7.41 1.31 24.62
N ARG A 65 8.18 0.26 24.90
CA ARG A 65 8.99 0.14 26.12
C ARG A 65 10.46 -0.15 25.85
N ASN A 66 10.85 -0.30 24.59
CA ASN A 66 12.23 -0.67 24.23
C ASN A 66 12.78 0.31 23.18
N PHE A 67 13.92 0.93 23.50
CA PHE A 67 14.49 2.00 22.68
C PHE A 67 16.00 1.82 22.52
N VAL A 68 16.54 2.15 21.34
CA VAL A 68 17.98 2.26 21.07
C VAL A 68 18.31 3.72 20.82
N VAL A 69 19.28 4.26 21.56
CA VAL A 69 19.67 5.68 21.47
C VAL A 69 21.20 5.82 21.42
N SER A 70 21.67 6.96 20.92
CA SER A 70 23.05 7.41 21.10
C SER A 70 23.26 8.01 22.50
N GLU A 71 24.53 8.25 22.87
CA GLU A 71 24.84 8.98 24.13
C GLU A 71 24.25 10.40 24.14
N GLU A 72 24.08 11.03 22.96
CA GLU A 72 23.42 12.33 22.84
C GLU A 72 21.91 12.19 23.05
N GLY A 73 21.29 11.19 22.42
CA GLY A 73 19.87 10.89 22.59
C GLY A 73 19.51 10.50 24.01
N LEU A 74 20.42 9.86 24.76
CA LEU A 74 20.25 9.56 26.18
C LEU A 74 19.97 10.83 26.99
N LYS A 75 20.75 11.91 26.76
CA LYS A 75 20.56 13.18 27.47
C LYS A 75 19.18 13.79 27.28
N GLU A 76 18.62 13.61 26.10
CA GLU A 76 17.24 14.07 25.81
C GLU A 76 16.22 13.20 26.57
N VAL A 77 16.40 11.88 26.56
CA VAL A 77 15.49 10.95 27.26
C VAL A 77 15.53 11.16 28.78
N GLU A 78 16.67 11.49 29.36
CA GLU A 78 16.80 11.80 30.80
C GLU A 78 15.92 12.99 31.23
N THR A 79 15.63 13.92 30.30
CA THR A 79 14.69 15.04 30.56
C THR A 79 13.24 14.62 30.73
N PHE A 80 12.86 13.42 30.29
CA PHE A 80 11.47 12.95 30.30
C PHE A 80 11.01 12.40 31.66
N ASN A 81 11.90 12.23 32.63
CA ASN A 81 11.61 11.72 33.97
C ASN A 81 10.92 10.35 33.99
N PHE A 82 11.24 9.46 33.05
CA PHE A 82 10.74 8.09 33.05
C PHE A 82 11.33 7.27 34.21
N GLN A 83 10.56 6.36 34.76
CA GLN A 83 11.06 5.42 35.76
C GLN A 83 11.83 4.29 35.06
N PRO A 84 13.12 4.05 35.40
CA PRO A 84 13.95 3.02 34.75
C PRO A 84 13.38 1.60 34.79
N SER A 85 12.53 1.30 35.76
CA SER A 85 11.88 -0.01 35.91
C SER A 85 10.71 -0.24 34.92
N THR A 86 10.34 0.75 34.09
CA THR A 86 9.17 0.65 33.20
C THR A 86 9.56 0.53 31.73
N PHE A 87 10.83 0.60 31.38
CA PHE A 87 11.30 0.55 29.99
C PHE A 87 12.75 0.03 29.90
N ASN A 88 13.17 -0.31 28.69
CA ASN A 88 14.55 -0.63 28.36
C ASN A 88 15.14 0.42 27.43
N LEU A 89 16.30 0.92 27.76
CA LEU A 89 17.07 1.82 26.95
C LEU A 89 18.42 1.20 26.62
N LEU A 90 18.69 0.97 25.35
CA LEU A 90 19.95 0.43 24.84
C LEU A 90 20.78 1.58 24.28
N VAL A 91 21.86 1.93 25.00
CA VAL A 91 22.76 3.03 24.62
C VAL A 91 23.89 2.49 23.77
N VAL A 92 24.08 3.06 22.61
CA VAL A 92 25.07 2.65 21.59
C VAL A 92 25.76 3.89 20.98
N PRO A 93 27.00 3.75 20.45
CA PRO A 93 27.65 4.86 19.75
C PRO A 93 26.89 5.34 18.51
N SER A 94 26.23 4.43 17.79
CA SER A 94 25.45 4.74 16.58
C SER A 94 24.25 3.80 16.47
N PRO A 95 23.02 4.31 16.63
CA PRO A 95 21.80 3.52 16.43
C PRO A 95 21.69 2.90 15.03
N LEU A 96 22.17 3.59 13.99
CA LEU A 96 22.19 3.04 12.63
C LEU A 96 23.10 1.81 12.50
N LYS A 97 24.33 1.90 13.01
CA LYS A 97 25.25 0.75 13.01
C LYS A 97 24.76 -0.41 13.87
N ALA A 98 24.07 -0.10 14.96
CA ALA A 98 23.43 -1.11 15.81
C ALA A 98 22.31 -1.84 15.07
N LEU A 99 21.45 -1.12 14.35
CA LEU A 99 20.42 -1.68 13.49
C LEU A 99 21.02 -2.59 12.41
N GLN A 100 22.06 -2.14 11.73
CA GLN A 100 22.76 -2.91 10.70
C GLN A 100 23.38 -4.18 11.27
N LYS A 101 24.05 -4.10 12.41
CA LYS A 101 24.67 -5.26 13.09
C LYS A 101 23.62 -6.29 13.54
N LEU A 102 22.49 -5.82 14.05
CA LEU A 102 21.41 -6.70 14.46
C LEU A 102 20.83 -7.46 13.24
N ALA A 103 20.60 -6.75 12.13
CA ALA A 103 20.11 -7.34 10.88
C ALA A 103 21.14 -8.33 10.28
N GLU A 104 22.43 -8.02 10.34
CA GLU A 104 23.49 -8.94 9.89
C GLU A 104 23.46 -10.26 10.69
N GLN A 105 23.36 -10.20 12.01
CA GLN A 105 23.24 -11.38 12.86
C GLN A 105 21.96 -12.16 12.62
N HIS A 106 20.87 -11.46 12.33
CA HIS A 106 19.62 -12.10 11.96
C HIS A 106 19.76 -12.86 10.63
N ARG A 107 20.37 -12.23 9.61
CA ARG A 107 20.63 -12.83 8.29
C ARG A 107 21.45 -14.12 8.38
N ASP A 108 22.42 -14.17 9.28
CA ASP A 108 23.33 -15.32 9.44
C ASP A 108 22.62 -16.62 9.91
N ARG A 109 21.39 -16.51 10.39
CA ARG A 109 20.57 -17.68 10.78
C ARG A 109 19.94 -18.42 9.60
N PHE A 110 20.00 -17.85 8.39
CA PHE A 110 19.29 -18.39 7.21
C PHE A 110 20.27 -18.90 6.17
N GLN A 111 20.13 -20.20 5.84
CA GLN A 111 20.88 -20.88 4.77
C GLN A 111 19.98 -21.09 3.54
N ILE A 112 19.46 -19.99 2.98
CA ILE A 112 18.54 -19.99 1.86
C ILE A 112 19.12 -19.18 0.70
N PRO A 113 18.65 -19.38 -0.55
CA PRO A 113 18.97 -18.49 -1.65
C PRO A 113 18.52 -17.05 -1.35
N VAL A 114 19.37 -16.09 -1.65
CA VAL A 114 19.07 -14.65 -1.51
C VAL A 114 19.44 -13.94 -2.79
N ILE A 115 18.47 -13.33 -3.43
CA ILE A 115 18.65 -12.49 -4.61
C ILE A 115 18.91 -11.06 -4.14
N GLY A 116 20.09 -10.55 -4.43
CA GLY A 116 20.45 -9.14 -4.23
C GLY A 116 20.35 -8.38 -5.54
N ILE A 117 19.53 -7.34 -5.58
CA ILE A 117 19.29 -6.55 -6.78
C ILE A 117 19.87 -5.15 -6.58
N THR A 118 20.75 -4.71 -7.49
CA THR A 118 21.24 -3.33 -7.54
C THR A 118 21.22 -2.80 -8.97
N GLY A 119 21.46 -1.52 -9.13
CA GLY A 119 21.44 -0.81 -10.40
C GLY A 119 20.90 0.61 -10.21
N SER A 120 20.84 1.37 -11.27
CA SER A 120 20.28 2.72 -11.24
C SER A 120 18.77 2.68 -11.31
N ASN A 121 18.18 1.99 -12.27
CA ASN A 121 16.75 1.88 -12.50
C ASN A 121 16.31 0.41 -12.55
N GLY A 122 14.99 0.14 -12.43
CA GLY A 122 14.41 -1.19 -12.63
C GLY A 122 14.48 -2.15 -11.43
N LYS A 123 15.19 -1.84 -10.35
CA LYS A 123 15.34 -2.72 -9.16
C LYS A 123 14.01 -3.19 -8.60
N THR A 124 13.10 -2.27 -8.35
CA THR A 124 11.78 -2.58 -7.77
C THR A 124 10.93 -3.39 -8.74
N ILE A 125 11.00 -3.10 -10.05
CA ILE A 125 10.28 -3.87 -11.07
C ILE A 125 10.77 -5.31 -11.09
N VAL A 126 12.08 -5.53 -11.18
CA VAL A 126 12.68 -6.86 -11.17
C VAL A 126 12.32 -7.63 -9.90
N LYS A 127 12.39 -6.98 -8.73
CA LYS A 127 12.00 -7.57 -7.45
C LYS A 127 10.53 -8.05 -7.44
N GLU A 128 9.61 -7.18 -7.83
CA GLU A 128 8.18 -7.50 -7.80
C GLU A 128 7.80 -8.55 -8.85
N TRP A 129 8.40 -8.49 -10.05
CA TRP A 129 8.17 -9.51 -11.07
C TRP A 129 8.78 -10.86 -10.68
N LEU A 130 9.96 -10.90 -10.08
CA LEU A 130 10.51 -12.14 -9.53
C LEU A 130 9.60 -12.73 -8.44
N HIS A 131 9.01 -11.87 -7.61
CA HIS A 131 8.01 -12.33 -6.65
C HIS A 131 6.79 -12.94 -7.35
N GLN A 132 6.23 -12.28 -8.39
CA GLN A 132 5.10 -12.84 -9.15
C GLN A 132 5.45 -14.18 -9.80
N LEU A 133 6.65 -14.30 -10.34
CA LEU A 133 7.11 -15.51 -11.05
C LEU A 133 7.38 -16.69 -10.11
N LEU A 134 7.90 -16.45 -8.90
CA LEU A 134 8.46 -17.48 -8.01
C LEU A 134 7.60 -17.80 -6.78
N SER A 135 6.66 -16.90 -6.40
CA SER A 135 5.82 -17.09 -5.20
C SER A 135 4.88 -18.30 -5.25
N PRO A 136 4.44 -18.83 -6.41
CA PRO A 136 3.64 -20.06 -6.40
C PRO A 136 4.32 -21.29 -5.79
N GLU A 137 5.66 -21.39 -5.88
CA GLU A 137 6.41 -22.55 -5.35
C GLU A 137 7.18 -22.24 -4.07
N ARG A 138 7.36 -20.97 -3.70
CA ARG A 138 8.27 -20.60 -2.60
C ARG A 138 7.66 -19.56 -1.69
N VAL A 139 7.92 -19.69 -0.40
CA VAL A 139 7.65 -18.62 0.57
C VAL A 139 8.75 -17.56 0.47
N ILE A 140 8.39 -16.38 -0.03
CA ILE A 140 9.36 -15.33 -0.36
C ILE A 140 9.27 -14.18 0.63
N THR A 141 10.42 -13.80 1.20
CA THR A 141 10.58 -12.51 1.87
C THR A 141 11.22 -11.52 0.89
N ARG A 142 10.61 -10.35 0.71
CA ARG A 142 11.16 -9.30 -0.17
C ARG A 142 11.17 -7.93 0.48
N SER A 143 12.02 -7.04 -0.01
CA SER A 143 12.05 -5.65 0.44
C SER A 143 10.68 -5.00 0.30
N PRO A 144 10.08 -4.45 1.39
CA PRO A 144 8.86 -3.67 1.28
C PRO A 144 9.11 -2.41 0.45
N ARG A 145 8.22 -2.07 -0.46
CA ARG A 145 8.37 -0.87 -1.30
C ARG A 145 9.79 -0.80 -1.92
N SER A 146 10.45 0.35 -1.81
CA SER A 146 11.84 0.57 -2.24
C SER A 146 12.78 0.67 -1.03
N TYR A 147 12.68 -0.24 -0.06
CA TYR A 147 13.55 -0.30 1.13
C TYR A 147 14.93 -0.82 0.75
N ASN A 148 15.70 0.01 0.04
CA ASN A 148 17.02 -0.31 -0.53
C ASN A 148 18.18 0.47 0.11
N SER A 149 17.90 1.34 1.10
CA SER A 149 18.86 2.21 1.78
C SER A 149 19.55 1.54 2.97
N GLN A 150 20.48 2.28 3.60
CA GLN A 150 21.18 1.89 4.82
C GLN A 150 20.24 1.56 6.00
N ILE A 151 19.00 2.08 5.97
CA ILE A 151 17.96 1.83 6.98
C ILE A 151 16.99 0.76 6.47
N GLY A 152 16.57 0.86 5.20
CA GLY A 152 15.54 0.01 4.63
C GLY A 152 15.98 -1.45 4.48
N VAL A 153 17.23 -1.69 4.12
CA VAL A 153 17.78 -3.06 3.97
C VAL A 153 17.77 -3.83 5.29
N PRO A 154 18.26 -3.30 6.42
CA PRO A 154 18.14 -3.97 7.71
C PRO A 154 16.71 -4.34 8.08
N LEU A 155 15.75 -3.43 7.86
CA LEU A 155 14.33 -3.67 8.14
C LEU A 155 13.74 -4.76 7.22
N SER A 156 14.22 -4.84 5.98
CA SER A 156 13.81 -5.87 5.03
C SER A 156 14.33 -7.26 5.42
N VAL A 157 15.59 -7.35 5.80
CA VAL A 157 16.22 -8.60 6.27
C VAL A 157 15.57 -9.10 7.56
N TRP A 158 15.19 -8.20 8.46
CA TRP A 158 14.51 -8.57 9.71
C TRP A 158 13.19 -9.31 9.50
N GLN A 159 12.54 -9.12 8.35
CA GLN A 159 11.27 -9.82 8.02
C GLN A 159 11.45 -11.30 7.66
N MET A 160 12.68 -11.79 7.49
CA MET A 160 12.94 -13.21 7.24
C MET A 160 12.54 -14.04 8.45
N THR A 161 11.85 -15.14 8.21
CA THR A 161 11.40 -16.08 9.25
C THR A 161 11.86 -17.50 8.94
N GLY A 162 11.68 -18.42 9.87
CA GLY A 162 11.99 -19.83 9.62
C GLY A 162 11.21 -20.49 8.49
N GLN A 163 10.19 -19.82 7.97
CA GLN A 163 9.41 -20.26 6.81
C GLN A 163 9.91 -19.67 5.48
N THR A 164 10.78 -18.67 5.52
CA THR A 164 11.34 -18.06 4.31
C THR A 164 12.20 -19.05 3.55
N GLU A 165 11.87 -19.29 2.28
CA GLU A 165 12.59 -20.23 1.39
C GLU A 165 13.45 -19.49 0.35
N LEU A 166 13.13 -18.22 0.09
CA LEU A 166 13.85 -17.33 -0.82
C LEU A 166 13.72 -15.89 -0.31
N ALA A 167 14.79 -15.12 -0.34
CA ALA A 167 14.72 -13.69 -0.11
C ALA A 167 15.08 -12.90 -1.38
N ILE A 168 14.36 -11.80 -1.64
CA ILE A 168 14.60 -10.89 -2.77
C ILE A 168 14.76 -9.47 -2.21
N LEU A 169 16.00 -8.97 -2.20
CA LEU A 169 16.37 -7.74 -1.52
C LEU A 169 16.99 -6.73 -2.48
N GLU A 170 16.52 -5.49 -2.39
CA GLU A 170 17.10 -4.38 -3.16
C GLU A 170 18.24 -3.71 -2.38
N ALA A 171 19.30 -3.31 -3.09
CA ALA A 171 20.39 -2.49 -2.54
C ALA A 171 20.60 -1.23 -3.39
N GLY A 172 20.41 -0.08 -2.76
CA GLY A 172 20.66 1.24 -3.33
C GLY A 172 21.74 1.97 -2.54
N ILE A 173 22.54 2.75 -3.23
CA ILE A 173 23.59 3.57 -2.65
C ILE A 173 23.50 5.00 -3.19
N SER A 174 23.88 5.94 -2.33
CA SER A 174 24.01 7.35 -2.65
C SER A 174 25.44 7.84 -2.56
N GLU A 175 26.27 7.20 -1.75
CA GLU A 175 27.67 7.60 -1.50
C GLU A 175 28.61 6.39 -1.62
N PRO A 176 29.91 6.63 -1.93
CA PRO A 176 30.93 5.58 -1.90
C PRO A 176 31.09 4.92 -0.52
N GLY A 177 31.34 3.63 -0.50
CA GLY A 177 31.51 2.83 0.73
C GLY A 177 30.23 2.30 1.34
N GLU A 178 29.06 2.75 0.90
CA GLU A 178 27.77 2.29 1.45
C GLU A 178 27.44 0.83 1.08
N MET A 179 27.84 0.37 -0.11
CA MET A 179 27.48 -0.97 -0.59
C MET A 179 28.11 -2.07 0.25
N ARG A 180 29.28 -1.83 0.82
CA ARG A 180 29.93 -2.81 1.70
C ARG A 180 29.10 -3.14 2.93
N ALA A 181 28.47 -2.12 3.54
CA ALA A 181 27.56 -2.32 4.67
C ALA A 181 26.34 -3.13 4.26
N LEU A 182 25.74 -2.82 3.09
CA LEU A 182 24.59 -3.55 2.56
C LEU A 182 24.96 -5.00 2.20
N GLN A 183 26.11 -5.22 1.61
CA GLN A 183 26.61 -6.57 1.29
C GLN A 183 26.75 -7.45 2.52
N ASN A 184 27.29 -6.90 3.62
CA ASN A 184 27.42 -7.63 4.89
C ASN A 184 26.07 -8.04 5.48
N ILE A 185 25.03 -7.24 5.23
CA ILE A 185 23.67 -7.49 5.73
C ILE A 185 22.93 -8.47 4.82
N ILE A 186 22.93 -8.23 3.49
CA ILE A 186 22.16 -9.04 2.52
C ILE A 186 22.81 -10.41 2.30
N LYS A 187 24.14 -10.44 2.13
CA LYS A 187 24.92 -11.65 1.78
C LYS A 187 24.23 -12.43 0.65
N PRO A 188 24.04 -11.80 -0.54
CA PRO A 188 23.30 -12.45 -1.62
C PRO A 188 24.07 -13.64 -2.19
N THR A 189 23.34 -14.67 -2.58
CA THR A 189 23.86 -15.82 -3.34
C THR A 189 23.66 -15.64 -4.84
N ILE A 190 22.65 -14.85 -5.24
CA ILE A 190 22.33 -14.50 -6.61
C ILE A 190 22.36 -12.99 -6.72
N GLY A 191 23.19 -12.46 -7.61
CA GLY A 191 23.31 -11.02 -7.88
C GLY A 191 22.60 -10.64 -9.17
N ILE A 192 21.84 -9.54 -9.18
CA ILE A 192 21.27 -8.95 -10.39
C ILE A 192 21.68 -7.48 -10.48
N LEU A 193 22.37 -7.15 -11.56
CA LEU A 193 22.67 -5.76 -11.93
C LEU A 193 21.73 -5.33 -13.05
N THR A 194 20.79 -4.44 -12.75
CA THR A 194 19.78 -4.03 -13.73
C THR A 194 20.37 -3.13 -14.82
N ASN A 195 20.93 -2.01 -14.46
CA ASN A 195 21.62 -1.08 -15.35
C ASN A 195 22.47 -0.07 -14.55
N ILE A 196 23.29 0.70 -15.25
CA ILE A 196 24.07 1.78 -14.69
C ILE A 196 23.73 3.09 -15.43
N GLY A 197 23.18 4.04 -14.72
CA GLY A 197 22.78 5.36 -15.22
C GLY A 197 23.27 6.52 -14.34
N GLY A 198 22.92 7.74 -14.72
CA GLY A 198 23.41 8.98 -14.12
C GLY A 198 22.86 9.35 -12.72
N ALA A 199 21.90 8.61 -12.14
CA ALA A 199 21.34 8.94 -10.83
C ALA A 199 22.42 8.95 -9.73
N HIS A 200 22.44 9.98 -8.86
CA HIS A 200 23.43 10.19 -7.78
C HIS A 200 24.90 10.24 -8.26
N GLN A 201 25.14 10.62 -9.52
CA GLN A 201 26.49 10.64 -10.10
C GLN A 201 27.40 11.71 -9.44
N GLU A 202 26.85 12.76 -8.87
CA GLU A 202 27.61 13.85 -8.24
C GLU A 202 28.47 13.38 -7.07
N ASN A 203 28.08 12.28 -6.40
CA ASN A 203 28.79 11.71 -5.27
C ASN A 203 29.89 10.71 -5.66
N PHE A 204 30.05 10.44 -6.97
CA PHE A 204 31.06 9.52 -7.51
C PHE A 204 31.95 10.23 -8.52
N PHE A 205 33.26 9.98 -8.46
CA PHE A 205 34.23 10.56 -9.42
C PHE A 205 33.98 10.13 -10.87
N SER A 206 33.45 8.92 -11.04
CA SER A 206 33.18 8.38 -12.38
C SER A 206 32.03 7.37 -12.36
N LEU A 207 31.46 7.15 -13.54
CA LEU A 207 30.46 6.08 -13.73
C LEU A 207 31.08 4.69 -13.44
N GLN A 208 32.38 4.53 -13.72
CA GLN A 208 33.11 3.30 -13.43
C GLN A 208 33.21 3.06 -11.92
N GLU A 209 33.56 4.05 -11.12
CA GLU A 209 33.60 3.94 -9.65
C GLU A 209 32.23 3.54 -9.11
N LYS A 210 31.17 4.17 -9.57
CA LYS A 210 29.80 3.85 -9.19
C LYS A 210 29.40 2.42 -9.53
N CYS A 211 29.78 1.95 -10.75
CA CYS A 211 29.54 0.57 -11.16
C CYS A 211 30.31 -0.43 -10.27
N MET A 212 31.59 -0.17 -10.00
CA MET A 212 32.42 -1.01 -9.14
C MET A 212 31.89 -1.05 -7.71
N GLU A 213 31.41 0.08 -7.17
CA GLU A 213 30.76 0.13 -5.86
C GLU A 213 29.50 -0.75 -5.82
N LYS A 214 28.65 -0.68 -6.84
CA LYS A 214 27.47 -1.55 -6.95
C LYS A 214 27.83 -3.02 -7.06
N LEU A 215 28.85 -3.38 -7.85
CA LEU A 215 29.35 -4.74 -8.00
C LEU A 215 29.89 -5.33 -6.68
N ALA A 216 30.31 -4.50 -5.73
CA ALA A 216 30.73 -4.96 -4.41
C ALA A 216 29.65 -5.74 -3.66
N LEU A 217 28.35 -5.53 -3.97
CA LEU A 217 27.25 -6.33 -3.42
C LEU A 217 27.42 -7.83 -3.73
N PHE A 218 28.02 -8.15 -4.87
CA PHE A 218 28.06 -9.52 -5.42
C PHE A 218 29.32 -10.30 -5.05
N LYS A 219 30.14 -9.77 -4.16
CA LYS A 219 31.44 -10.34 -3.77
C LYS A 219 31.38 -11.85 -3.46
N ASN A 220 30.30 -12.31 -2.84
CA ASN A 220 30.15 -13.68 -2.40
C ASN A 220 28.97 -14.40 -3.09
N CYS A 221 28.52 -13.90 -4.24
CA CYS A 221 27.47 -14.55 -5.01
C CYS A 221 28.00 -15.82 -5.72
N ASP A 222 27.12 -16.79 -5.86
CA ASP A 222 27.35 -17.97 -6.72
C ASP A 222 27.18 -17.61 -8.19
N VAL A 223 26.26 -16.67 -8.48
CA VAL A 223 25.94 -16.22 -9.84
C VAL A 223 25.65 -14.72 -9.87
N VAL A 224 26.03 -14.09 -10.98
CA VAL A 224 25.71 -12.68 -11.29
C VAL A 224 25.02 -12.58 -12.65
N ILE A 225 23.88 -11.88 -12.67
CA ILE A 225 23.02 -11.69 -13.84
C ILE A 225 23.10 -10.23 -14.27
N TYR A 226 23.30 -9.98 -15.57
CA TYR A 226 23.35 -8.64 -16.14
C TYR A 226 23.19 -8.64 -17.66
N ASN A 227 23.03 -7.44 -18.26
CA ASN A 227 22.97 -7.26 -19.70
C ASN A 227 24.37 -7.40 -20.33
N GLY A 228 24.61 -8.49 -21.02
CA GLY A 228 25.89 -8.80 -21.69
C GLY A 228 26.16 -7.95 -22.95
N ASP A 229 25.16 -7.23 -23.47
CA ASP A 229 25.32 -6.32 -24.60
C ASP A 229 25.80 -4.94 -24.18
N ASP A 230 25.82 -4.64 -22.90
CA ASP A 230 26.37 -3.39 -22.35
C ASP A 230 27.89 -3.53 -22.15
N GLU A 231 28.66 -2.96 -23.10
CA GLU A 231 30.13 -3.01 -23.07
C GLU A 231 30.72 -2.38 -21.81
N PHE A 232 30.08 -1.32 -21.30
CA PHE A 232 30.52 -0.65 -20.08
C PHE A 232 30.39 -1.56 -18.87
N ILE A 233 29.22 -2.21 -18.70
CA ILE A 233 28.97 -3.18 -17.61
C ILE A 233 29.91 -4.37 -17.75
N ASN A 234 30.07 -4.95 -18.95
CA ASN A 234 31.01 -6.05 -19.19
C ASN A 234 32.44 -5.72 -18.76
N ASN A 235 32.93 -4.51 -19.10
CA ASN A 235 34.26 -4.06 -18.70
C ASN A 235 34.38 -3.90 -17.18
N CYS A 236 33.33 -3.41 -16.50
CA CYS A 236 33.31 -3.29 -15.05
C CYS A 236 33.28 -4.67 -14.35
N VAL A 237 32.44 -5.58 -14.84
CA VAL A 237 32.38 -6.97 -14.31
C VAL A 237 33.72 -7.66 -14.50
N GLY A 238 34.33 -7.59 -15.66
CA GLY A 238 35.66 -8.17 -15.89
C GLY A 238 36.76 -7.61 -14.98
N LYS A 239 36.71 -6.31 -14.65
CA LYS A 239 37.66 -5.66 -13.70
C LYS A 239 37.35 -5.94 -12.25
N SER A 240 36.13 -6.33 -11.90
CA SER A 240 35.70 -6.54 -10.51
C SER A 240 36.26 -7.80 -9.87
N MET A 241 36.82 -8.72 -10.68
CA MET A 241 37.39 -10.00 -10.23
C MET A 241 36.43 -10.81 -9.35
N LEU A 242 35.11 -10.76 -9.65
CA LEU A 242 34.11 -11.58 -8.97
C LEU A 242 34.37 -13.06 -9.28
N SER A 243 34.24 -13.91 -8.27
CA SER A 243 34.33 -15.37 -8.44
C SER A 243 32.99 -16.00 -8.86
N ALA A 244 31.94 -15.21 -8.97
CA ALA A 244 30.60 -15.65 -9.33
C ALA A 244 30.54 -16.15 -10.79
N ARG A 245 29.73 -17.16 -11.05
CA ARG A 245 29.38 -17.55 -12.42
C ARG A 245 28.58 -16.41 -13.08
N GLU A 246 28.91 -16.07 -14.29
CA GLU A 246 28.16 -15.05 -15.04
C GLU A 246 27.01 -15.68 -15.83
N ILE A 247 25.80 -15.17 -15.68
CA ILE A 247 24.67 -15.39 -16.57
C ILE A 247 24.34 -14.03 -17.22
N ALA A 248 25.22 -13.63 -18.14
CA ALA A 248 24.98 -12.47 -18.97
C ALA A 248 24.03 -12.88 -20.11
N TRP A 249 22.89 -12.18 -20.22
CA TRP A 249 22.01 -12.34 -21.37
C TRP A 249 22.44 -11.40 -22.51
N SER A 250 22.29 -11.84 -23.75
CA SER A 250 22.69 -11.09 -24.93
C SER A 250 21.74 -11.31 -26.10
N ARG A 251 21.54 -10.26 -26.90
CA ARG A 251 20.84 -10.30 -28.20
C ARG A 251 21.82 -10.38 -29.37
N LYS A 252 23.13 -10.20 -29.11
CA LYS A 252 24.18 -10.06 -30.11
C LYS A 252 25.16 -11.22 -30.10
N ASP A 253 25.51 -11.70 -28.93
CA ASP A 253 26.54 -12.71 -28.71
C ASP A 253 25.93 -14.08 -28.40
N MET A 254 26.00 -15.00 -29.36
CA MET A 254 25.45 -16.37 -29.27
C MET A 254 26.23 -17.27 -28.28
N GLU A 255 27.45 -16.87 -27.90
CA GLU A 255 28.29 -17.61 -26.94
C GLU A 255 27.86 -17.35 -25.49
N ARG A 256 27.00 -16.36 -25.23
CA ARG A 256 26.52 -16.06 -23.89
C ARG A 256 25.57 -17.14 -23.37
N PRO A 257 25.59 -17.42 -22.07
CA PRO A 257 24.77 -18.48 -21.45
C PRO A 257 23.27 -18.35 -21.73
N LEU A 258 22.76 -17.12 -21.83
CA LEU A 258 21.39 -16.83 -22.20
C LEU A 258 21.39 -15.96 -23.45
N TYR A 259 21.10 -16.58 -24.58
CA TYR A 259 21.02 -15.89 -25.87
C TYR A 259 19.57 -15.59 -26.25
N ILE A 260 19.28 -14.34 -26.58
CA ILE A 260 17.96 -13.88 -27.01
C ILE A 260 17.92 -13.88 -28.54
N ASN A 261 17.31 -14.92 -29.10
CA ASN A 261 17.28 -15.17 -30.55
C ASN A 261 16.46 -14.09 -31.28
N LYS A 262 15.33 -13.66 -30.69
CA LYS A 262 14.40 -12.71 -31.32
C LYS A 262 13.55 -11.98 -30.29
N VAL A 263 13.27 -10.72 -30.59
CA VAL A 263 12.32 -9.89 -29.84
C VAL A 263 11.34 -9.27 -30.85
N GLU A 264 10.09 -9.66 -30.82
CA GLU A 264 9.03 -9.20 -31.73
C GLU A 264 7.98 -8.41 -30.96
N LYS A 265 8.00 -7.10 -31.13
CA LYS A 265 6.98 -6.20 -30.58
C LYS A 265 5.71 -6.30 -31.41
N GLN A 266 4.59 -6.57 -30.76
CA GLN A 266 3.23 -6.55 -31.28
C GLN A 266 2.52 -5.27 -30.81
N GLU A 267 1.21 -5.16 -31.04
CA GLU A 267 0.44 -3.97 -30.66
C GLU A 267 0.47 -3.74 -29.13
N ASP A 268 0.19 -4.78 -28.32
CA ASP A 268 0.09 -4.69 -26.85
C ASP A 268 1.03 -5.66 -26.12
N SER A 269 1.89 -6.37 -26.83
CA SER A 269 2.73 -7.42 -26.23
C SER A 269 4.06 -7.56 -26.97
N THR A 270 4.99 -8.26 -26.38
CA THR A 270 6.28 -8.59 -27.00
C THR A 270 6.51 -10.10 -26.89
N VAL A 271 6.84 -10.75 -28.01
CA VAL A 271 7.24 -12.15 -28.04
C VAL A 271 8.78 -12.21 -28.02
N VAL A 272 9.31 -12.96 -27.05
CA VAL A 272 10.75 -13.14 -26.84
C VAL A 272 11.10 -14.59 -27.05
N SER A 273 11.99 -14.89 -28.00
CA SER A 273 12.58 -16.21 -28.21
C SER A 273 14.00 -16.24 -27.66
N TYR A 274 14.33 -17.24 -26.90
CA TYR A 274 15.65 -17.35 -26.24
C TYR A 274 16.20 -18.77 -26.29
N ARG A 275 17.52 -18.90 -26.16
CA ARG A 275 18.25 -20.15 -25.99
C ARG A 275 18.98 -20.16 -24.64
N TYR A 276 18.79 -21.23 -23.90
CA TYR A 276 19.50 -21.49 -22.66
C TYR A 276 19.83 -23.00 -22.55
N LEU A 277 21.09 -23.34 -22.26
CA LEU A 277 21.58 -24.73 -22.23
C LEU A 277 21.18 -25.53 -23.48
N ASP A 278 21.39 -24.93 -24.66
CA ASP A 278 21.07 -25.49 -25.99
C ASP A 278 19.58 -25.80 -26.23
N MET A 279 18.67 -25.30 -25.39
CA MET A 279 17.23 -25.39 -25.58
C MET A 279 16.64 -24.06 -25.99
N ASP A 280 15.91 -24.06 -27.12
CA ASP A 280 15.16 -22.92 -27.60
C ASP A 280 13.76 -22.89 -26.98
N ASN A 281 13.37 -21.74 -26.44
CA ASN A 281 12.07 -21.49 -25.84
C ASN A 281 11.55 -20.09 -26.18
N THR A 282 10.29 -19.85 -25.91
CA THR A 282 9.63 -18.57 -26.21
C THR A 282 8.66 -18.20 -25.09
N PHE A 283 8.57 -16.92 -24.78
CA PHE A 283 7.52 -16.40 -23.91
C PHE A 283 6.95 -15.10 -24.48
N THR A 284 5.75 -14.75 -24.03
CA THR A 284 5.11 -13.48 -24.34
C THR A 284 5.12 -12.58 -23.12
N LEU A 285 5.41 -11.31 -23.32
CA LEU A 285 5.43 -10.27 -22.29
C LEU A 285 4.31 -9.26 -22.58
N PRO A 286 3.46 -8.88 -21.63
CA PRO A 286 2.37 -7.92 -21.85
C PRO A 286 2.85 -6.46 -21.80
N PHE A 287 4.05 -6.20 -22.32
CA PHE A 287 4.69 -4.89 -22.41
C PHE A 287 5.47 -4.77 -23.72
N ILE A 288 5.62 -3.53 -24.22
CA ILE A 288 6.30 -3.26 -25.49
C ILE A 288 7.52 -2.35 -25.34
N ASP A 289 7.76 -1.79 -24.15
CA ASP A 289 8.88 -0.90 -23.88
C ASP A 289 10.20 -1.65 -23.62
N ASP A 290 11.31 -1.03 -24.03
CA ASP A 290 12.61 -1.65 -23.93
C ASP A 290 13.04 -1.89 -22.48
N ALA A 291 12.69 -0.98 -21.56
CA ALA A 291 13.03 -1.12 -20.15
C ALA A 291 12.29 -2.32 -19.51
N SER A 292 11.02 -2.53 -19.83
CA SER A 292 10.26 -3.72 -19.40
C SER A 292 10.82 -5.01 -20.01
N ILE A 293 11.22 -4.96 -21.28
CA ILE A 293 11.85 -6.11 -21.94
C ILE A 293 13.17 -6.46 -21.23
N GLU A 294 14.05 -5.50 -20.99
CA GLU A 294 15.32 -5.75 -20.28
C GLU A 294 15.13 -6.23 -18.85
N ASN A 295 14.20 -5.66 -18.11
CA ASN A 295 13.88 -6.12 -16.77
C ASN A 295 13.35 -7.57 -16.77
N SER A 296 12.54 -7.95 -17.78
CA SER A 296 12.05 -9.32 -17.94
C SER A 296 13.16 -10.31 -18.24
N LEU A 297 14.19 -9.91 -19.00
CA LEU A 297 15.35 -10.75 -19.29
C LEU A 297 16.19 -11.03 -18.04
N ASN A 298 16.34 -10.06 -17.15
CA ASN A 298 16.95 -10.27 -15.84
C ASN A 298 16.12 -11.27 -14.98
N CYS A 299 14.79 -11.14 -15.01
CA CYS A 299 13.91 -12.08 -14.32
C CYS A 299 13.98 -13.48 -14.93
N LEU A 300 13.99 -13.59 -16.25
CA LEU A 300 14.15 -14.85 -16.99
C LEU A 300 15.42 -15.59 -16.54
N ALA A 301 16.57 -14.90 -16.55
CA ALA A 301 17.84 -15.48 -16.16
C ALA A 301 17.82 -16.02 -14.73
N ALA A 302 17.20 -15.30 -13.79
CA ALA A 302 17.05 -15.74 -12.40
C ALA A 302 16.12 -16.95 -12.27
N CYS A 303 14.99 -16.97 -12.98
CA CYS A 303 14.05 -18.09 -13.01
C CYS A 303 14.71 -19.36 -13.58
N LEU A 304 15.46 -19.23 -14.67
CA LEU A 304 16.20 -20.36 -15.29
C LEU A 304 17.28 -20.89 -14.33
N TYR A 305 18.03 -20.02 -13.68
CA TYR A 305 19.02 -20.44 -12.68
C TYR A 305 18.39 -21.16 -11.48
N LEU A 306 17.22 -20.71 -11.03
CA LEU A 306 16.44 -21.35 -9.97
C LEU A 306 15.66 -22.57 -10.45
N MET A 307 15.87 -23.01 -11.68
CA MET A 307 15.30 -24.22 -12.31
C MET A 307 13.77 -24.20 -12.42
N LEU A 308 13.18 -23.02 -12.61
CA LEU A 308 11.75 -22.93 -12.92
C LEU A 308 11.51 -23.53 -14.31
N PRO A 309 10.53 -24.47 -14.48
CA PRO A 309 10.24 -25.10 -15.78
C PRO A 309 9.88 -24.07 -16.85
N ALA A 310 10.36 -24.27 -18.09
CA ALA A 310 10.13 -23.35 -19.19
C ALA A 310 8.63 -23.10 -19.47
N GLU A 311 7.78 -24.09 -19.32
CA GLU A 311 6.33 -23.98 -19.47
C GLU A 311 5.74 -23.02 -18.44
N GLN A 312 6.18 -23.08 -17.17
CA GLN A 312 5.75 -22.19 -16.11
C GLN A 312 6.28 -20.76 -16.33
N ILE A 313 7.51 -20.62 -16.82
CA ILE A 313 8.05 -19.30 -17.20
C ILE A 313 7.18 -18.69 -18.29
N THR A 314 6.86 -19.42 -19.34
CA THR A 314 6.02 -18.96 -20.46
C THR A 314 4.64 -18.52 -19.97
N GLU A 315 4.00 -19.35 -19.16
CA GLU A 315 2.67 -19.03 -18.61
C GLU A 315 2.68 -17.77 -17.73
N ARG A 316 3.69 -17.65 -16.85
CA ARG A 316 3.72 -16.57 -15.84
C ARG A 316 4.23 -15.25 -16.40
N MET A 317 5.17 -15.27 -17.37
CA MET A 317 5.62 -14.05 -18.05
C MET A 317 4.48 -13.35 -18.78
N ALA A 318 3.55 -14.11 -19.36
CA ALA A 318 2.38 -13.55 -20.03
C ALA A 318 1.37 -12.91 -19.07
N LYS A 319 1.44 -13.24 -17.79
CA LYS A 319 0.55 -12.73 -16.73
C LYS A 319 1.21 -11.66 -15.85
N LEU A 320 2.42 -11.20 -16.19
CA LEU A 320 3.08 -10.15 -15.43
C LEU A 320 2.25 -8.87 -15.43
N GLU A 321 2.06 -8.32 -14.25
CA GLU A 321 1.31 -7.07 -14.08
C GLU A 321 2.26 -5.86 -14.12
N PRO A 322 1.79 -4.72 -14.65
CA PRO A 322 2.56 -3.48 -14.56
C PRO A 322 2.77 -3.16 -13.08
N ILE A 323 4.01 -3.08 -12.69
CA ILE A 323 4.32 -2.51 -11.38
C ILE A 323 4.00 -1.04 -11.50
N ALA A 324 3.08 -0.55 -10.68
CA ALA A 324 2.75 0.85 -10.64
C ALA A 324 4.02 1.65 -10.36
N MET A 325 4.72 1.98 -11.40
CA MET A 325 5.61 3.14 -11.40
C MET A 325 4.67 4.29 -11.07
N ARG A 326 5.08 5.20 -10.21
CA ARG A 326 4.26 6.29 -9.66
C ARG A 326 3.75 7.29 -10.71
N LEU A 327 3.54 6.83 -11.96
CA LEU A 327 2.95 7.57 -13.06
C LEU A 327 1.43 7.56 -12.87
N GLU A 328 0.96 8.39 -11.96
CA GLU A 328 -0.46 8.55 -11.72
C GLU A 328 -1.08 9.38 -12.84
N VAL A 329 -2.05 8.81 -13.56
CA VAL A 329 -2.77 9.51 -14.63
C VAL A 329 -4.06 10.06 -14.06
N LYS A 330 -4.25 11.41 -14.13
CA LYS A 330 -5.41 12.14 -13.63
C LYS A 330 -6.03 13.01 -14.73
N GLU A 331 -7.34 13.24 -14.62
CA GLU A 331 -7.96 14.27 -15.44
C GLU A 331 -7.61 15.65 -14.91
N GLY A 332 -7.10 16.51 -15.79
CA GLY A 332 -6.82 17.91 -15.50
C GLY A 332 -7.96 18.84 -15.88
N LYS A 333 -7.89 20.10 -15.43
CA LYS A 333 -8.77 21.18 -15.86
C LYS A 333 -8.65 21.44 -17.37
N ASN A 334 -9.64 22.07 -17.98
CA ASN A 334 -9.64 22.53 -19.38
C ASN A 334 -9.29 21.42 -20.40
N GLY A 335 -9.78 20.19 -20.19
CA GLY A 335 -9.54 19.10 -21.12
C GLY A 335 -8.12 18.50 -21.09
N CYS A 336 -7.32 18.86 -20.10
CA CYS A 336 -5.98 18.31 -19.92
C CYS A 336 -6.01 16.90 -19.31
N LEU A 337 -4.98 16.13 -19.62
CA LEU A 337 -4.66 14.86 -18.96
C LEU A 337 -3.32 15.02 -18.23
N LEU A 338 -3.28 14.76 -16.94
CA LEU A 338 -2.09 14.91 -16.12
C LEU A 338 -1.42 13.56 -15.91
N ILE A 339 -0.11 13.49 -16.06
CA ILE A 339 0.73 12.36 -15.67
C ILE A 339 1.65 12.87 -14.58
N ASN A 340 1.42 12.46 -13.33
CA ASN A 340 2.26 12.85 -12.19
C ASN A 340 3.40 11.86 -11.98
N ASP A 341 4.63 12.35 -12.04
CA ASP A 341 5.88 11.62 -11.72
C ASP A 341 6.83 12.54 -10.93
N SER A 342 6.33 13.12 -9.85
CA SER A 342 7.00 14.17 -9.08
C SER A 342 8.02 13.67 -8.05
N TYR A 343 8.49 12.42 -8.15
CA TYR A 343 9.32 11.81 -7.11
C TYR A 343 10.81 11.66 -7.44
N ASN A 344 11.15 11.31 -8.68
CA ASN A 344 12.52 11.12 -9.15
C ASN A 344 12.81 12.05 -10.34
N SER A 345 13.97 12.70 -10.31
CA SER A 345 14.39 13.62 -11.36
C SER A 345 15.80 13.24 -11.83
N ASP A 346 15.90 12.18 -12.64
CA ASP A 346 17.13 11.80 -13.36
C ASP A 346 16.83 11.57 -14.84
N LEU A 347 17.86 11.56 -15.68
CA LEU A 347 17.72 11.42 -17.14
C LEU A 347 17.07 10.10 -17.56
N GLY A 348 17.40 9.00 -16.90
CA GLY A 348 16.85 7.69 -17.24
C GLY A 348 15.36 7.60 -16.92
N SER A 349 14.96 8.08 -15.75
CA SER A 349 13.55 8.13 -15.36
C SER A 349 12.76 9.15 -16.19
N LEU A 350 13.41 10.23 -16.65
CA LEU A 350 12.80 11.18 -17.57
C LEU A 350 12.50 10.55 -18.92
N ASP A 351 13.44 9.79 -19.50
CA ASP A 351 13.24 9.11 -20.78
C ASP A 351 12.05 8.12 -20.73
N ILE A 352 11.96 7.33 -19.66
CA ILE A 352 10.85 6.39 -19.44
C ILE A 352 9.50 7.13 -19.33
N ALA A 353 9.46 8.23 -18.57
CA ALA A 353 8.24 9.02 -18.41
C ALA A 353 7.79 9.71 -19.70
N LEU A 354 8.76 10.22 -20.49
CA LEU A 354 8.49 10.80 -21.82
C LEU A 354 7.98 9.76 -22.82
N ASP A 355 8.51 8.54 -22.79
CA ASP A 355 8.03 7.44 -23.62
C ASP A 355 6.58 7.07 -23.26
N PHE A 356 6.25 7.00 -21.95
CA PHE A 356 4.88 6.81 -21.50
C PHE A 356 3.93 7.94 -21.96
N LEU A 357 4.35 9.19 -21.81
CA LEU A 357 3.61 10.37 -22.31
C LEU A 357 3.33 10.24 -23.82
N TYR A 358 4.36 9.91 -24.59
CA TYR A 358 4.26 9.77 -26.05
C TYR A 358 3.20 8.74 -26.45
N ARG A 359 3.26 7.54 -25.87
CA ARG A 359 2.28 6.47 -26.15
C ARG A 359 0.86 6.86 -25.75
N ARG A 360 0.71 7.47 -24.58
CA ARG A 360 -0.60 7.88 -24.09
C ARG A 360 -1.23 9.00 -24.92
N SER A 361 -0.41 9.84 -25.57
CA SER A 361 -0.86 10.92 -26.44
C SER A 361 -1.37 10.44 -27.80
N GLN A 362 -0.89 9.32 -28.32
CA GLN A 362 -1.22 8.80 -29.66
C GLN A 362 -2.74 8.56 -29.83
N SER A 363 -3.40 8.08 -28.79
CA SER A 363 -4.82 7.73 -28.84
C SER A 363 -5.78 8.94 -28.77
N LYS A 364 -5.32 10.13 -28.34
CA LYS A 364 -6.18 11.28 -28.03
C LYS A 364 -5.88 12.57 -28.79
N GLY A 365 -4.79 12.63 -29.55
CA GLY A 365 -4.41 13.83 -30.32
C GLY A 365 -4.15 15.10 -29.48
N LEU A 366 -3.80 14.92 -28.20
CA LEU A 366 -3.54 16.02 -27.29
C LEU A 366 -2.11 16.54 -27.44
N LYS A 367 -1.91 17.85 -27.29
CA LYS A 367 -0.60 18.51 -27.26
C LYS A 367 0.23 18.00 -26.09
N ARG A 368 1.49 17.66 -26.34
CA ARG A 368 2.40 17.09 -25.35
C ARG A 368 3.19 18.17 -24.63
N THR A 369 2.94 18.31 -23.33
CA THR A 369 3.59 19.30 -22.47
C THR A 369 4.37 18.60 -21.36
N LEU A 370 5.60 19.05 -21.14
CA LEU A 370 6.44 18.63 -20.02
C LEU A 370 6.59 19.79 -19.02
N ILE A 371 6.23 19.56 -17.78
CA ILE A 371 6.60 20.40 -16.63
C ILE A 371 7.75 19.71 -15.92
N LEU A 372 8.94 20.33 -15.93
CA LEU A 372 10.18 19.74 -15.42
C LEU A 372 10.86 20.66 -14.43
N SER A 373 11.18 20.14 -13.22
CA SER A 373 12.03 20.87 -12.27
C SER A 373 13.52 20.76 -12.63
N ASP A 374 14.36 21.48 -11.89
CA ASP A 374 15.80 21.21 -11.93
C ASP A 374 16.07 19.71 -11.65
N ILE A 375 16.96 19.13 -12.45
CA ILE A 375 17.41 17.76 -12.26
C ILE A 375 18.64 17.81 -11.36
N LEU A 376 18.49 17.23 -10.15
CA LEU A 376 19.49 17.32 -9.10
C LEU A 376 20.40 16.08 -9.08
N GLU A 377 21.56 16.22 -8.43
CA GLU A 377 22.45 15.11 -8.07
C GLU A 377 22.99 14.30 -9.27
N THR A 378 23.20 14.94 -10.42
CA THR A 378 23.69 14.24 -11.62
C THR A 378 25.22 14.19 -11.72
N GLY A 379 25.94 15.04 -10.99
CA GLY A 379 27.39 15.20 -11.11
C GLY A 379 27.87 15.77 -12.47
N GLN A 380 26.94 16.11 -13.37
CA GLN A 380 27.24 16.72 -14.67
C GLN A 380 27.18 18.25 -14.57
N ASN A 381 27.95 18.94 -15.42
CA ASN A 381 27.78 20.38 -15.53
C ASN A 381 26.41 20.70 -16.17
N THR A 382 25.76 21.74 -15.67
CA THR A 382 24.42 22.18 -16.07
C THR A 382 24.24 22.28 -17.61
N PRO A 383 25.17 22.91 -18.39
CA PRO A 383 25.04 22.97 -19.85
C PRO A 383 25.05 21.63 -20.57
N THR A 384 25.80 20.64 -20.09
CA THR A 384 25.85 19.29 -20.65
C THR A 384 24.59 18.51 -20.36
N LEU A 385 24.13 18.56 -19.10
CA LEU A 385 22.89 17.93 -18.65
C LEU A 385 21.70 18.41 -19.49
N TYR A 386 21.49 19.72 -19.59
CA TYR A 386 20.33 20.25 -20.30
C TYR A 386 20.44 20.18 -21.82
N ARG A 387 21.63 19.91 -22.37
CA ARG A 387 21.76 19.48 -23.77
C ARG A 387 21.15 18.09 -23.98
N GLN A 388 21.40 17.15 -23.07
CA GLN A 388 20.84 15.81 -23.12
C GLN A 388 19.32 15.85 -22.89
N VAL A 389 18.84 16.66 -21.94
CA VAL A 389 17.40 16.87 -21.71
C VAL A 389 16.73 17.41 -22.98
N ALA A 390 17.30 18.40 -23.63
CA ALA A 390 16.74 18.95 -24.87
C ALA A 390 16.72 17.92 -26.02
N GLN A 391 17.72 17.05 -26.10
CA GLN A 391 17.73 15.94 -27.08
C GLN A 391 16.61 14.94 -26.81
N LEU A 392 16.39 14.54 -25.53
CA LEU A 392 15.30 13.66 -25.13
C LEU A 392 13.93 14.28 -25.44
N VAL A 393 13.73 15.53 -25.04
CA VAL A 393 12.50 16.29 -25.28
C VAL A 393 12.16 16.34 -26.78
N ASN A 394 13.14 16.63 -27.63
CA ASN A 394 12.96 16.67 -29.08
C ASN A 394 12.69 15.28 -29.68
N SER A 395 13.44 14.25 -29.27
CA SER A 395 13.28 12.87 -29.79
C SER A 395 11.92 12.26 -29.43
N ARG A 396 11.33 12.67 -28.30
CA ARG A 396 10.00 12.22 -27.84
C ARG A 396 8.85 13.12 -28.29
N GLY A 397 9.16 14.11 -29.16
CA GLY A 397 8.16 14.98 -29.80
C GLY A 397 7.36 15.81 -28.81
N ILE A 398 8.00 16.32 -27.76
CA ILE A 398 7.38 17.27 -26.84
C ILE A 398 7.19 18.60 -27.54
N GLU A 399 6.01 19.20 -27.40
CA GLU A 399 5.64 20.42 -28.11
C GLU A 399 5.77 21.66 -27.22
N ARG A 400 5.68 21.49 -25.88
CA ARG A 400 5.85 22.56 -24.89
C ARG A 400 6.68 22.06 -23.70
N ILE A 401 7.59 22.91 -23.21
CA ILE A 401 8.29 22.70 -21.93
C ILE A 401 8.03 23.86 -20.98
N ILE A 402 7.74 23.52 -19.71
CA ILE A 402 7.63 24.46 -18.60
C ILE A 402 8.71 24.08 -17.58
N GLY A 403 9.77 24.86 -17.51
CA GLY A 403 10.89 24.62 -16.60
C GLY A 403 10.67 25.33 -15.25
N VAL A 404 10.97 24.66 -14.15
CA VAL A 404 10.86 25.17 -12.79
C VAL A 404 12.20 25.00 -12.06
N GLY A 405 12.82 26.11 -11.74
CA GLY A 405 14.12 26.17 -11.06
C GLY A 405 15.14 27.03 -11.80
N ASN A 406 16.22 27.34 -11.12
CA ASN A 406 17.24 28.26 -11.63
C ASN A 406 18.16 27.62 -12.66
N GLU A 407 18.47 26.33 -12.52
CA GLU A 407 19.39 25.62 -13.44
C GLU A 407 18.74 25.41 -14.81
N ILE A 408 17.54 24.87 -14.85
CA ILE A 408 16.81 24.67 -16.10
C ILE A 408 16.50 26.03 -16.78
N SER A 409 16.15 27.04 -16.01
CA SER A 409 15.89 28.40 -16.52
C SER A 409 17.12 29.03 -17.15
N SER A 410 18.33 28.82 -16.61
CA SER A 410 19.59 29.30 -17.18
C SER A 410 19.90 28.67 -18.54
N CYS A 411 19.32 27.49 -18.82
CA CYS A 411 19.51 26.74 -20.08
C CYS A 411 18.31 26.86 -21.04
N ALA A 412 17.39 27.80 -20.82
CA ALA A 412 16.18 27.99 -21.63
C ALA A 412 16.44 28.12 -23.15
N ALA A 413 17.56 28.69 -23.55
CA ALA A 413 17.96 28.83 -24.97
C ALA A 413 18.16 27.49 -25.70
N ARG A 414 18.34 26.38 -24.98
CA ARG A 414 18.55 25.04 -25.55
C ARG A 414 17.28 24.36 -26.06
N PHE A 415 16.14 24.83 -25.62
CA PHE A 415 14.84 24.29 -26.01
C PHE A 415 14.27 25.11 -27.16
N ASN A 416 14.12 24.48 -28.34
CA ASN A 416 13.61 25.13 -29.57
C ASN A 416 12.12 24.80 -29.79
N ILE A 417 11.37 24.70 -28.72
CA ILE A 417 9.91 24.43 -28.69
C ILE A 417 9.21 25.52 -27.89
N GLU A 418 7.89 25.50 -27.84
CA GLU A 418 7.15 26.40 -26.95
C GLU A 418 7.62 26.22 -25.50
N LYS A 419 7.89 27.32 -24.81
CA LYS A 419 8.55 27.25 -23.51
C LYS A 419 8.15 28.37 -22.56
N ALA A 420 8.13 28.05 -21.26
CA ALA A 420 8.02 29.00 -20.17
C ALA A 420 8.92 28.54 -19.01
N PHE A 421 9.49 29.46 -18.26
CA PHE A 421 10.39 29.15 -17.15
C PHE A 421 10.05 29.99 -15.93
N TYR A 422 10.07 29.33 -14.76
CA TYR A 422 9.72 29.93 -13.46
C TYR A 422 10.81 29.59 -12.44
N PRO A 423 11.10 30.50 -11.49
CA PRO A 423 12.12 30.26 -10.47
C PRO A 423 11.75 29.14 -9.49
N ASP A 424 10.46 28.97 -9.22
CA ASP A 424 9.91 27.99 -8.28
C ASP A 424 8.46 27.61 -8.63
N THR A 425 7.92 26.65 -7.90
CA THR A 425 6.54 26.16 -8.09
C THR A 425 5.49 27.19 -7.72
N ALA A 426 5.76 28.08 -6.75
CA ALA A 426 4.83 29.12 -6.35
C ALA A 426 4.61 30.14 -7.48
N ALA A 427 5.69 30.58 -8.16
CA ALA A 427 5.61 31.47 -9.30
C ALA A 427 4.86 30.84 -10.49
N LEU A 428 5.06 29.55 -10.76
CA LEU A 428 4.30 28.81 -11.76
C LEU A 428 2.81 28.73 -11.40
N THR A 429 2.49 28.39 -10.16
CA THR A 429 1.11 28.31 -9.68
C THR A 429 0.39 29.64 -9.75
N GLU A 430 1.08 30.73 -9.40
CA GLU A 430 0.56 32.10 -9.51
C GLU A 430 0.26 32.49 -10.97
N ALA A 431 1.18 32.17 -11.91
CA ALA A 431 1.00 32.43 -13.33
C ALA A 431 -0.21 31.69 -13.91
N ILE A 432 -0.43 30.44 -13.50
CA ILE A 432 -1.61 29.65 -13.86
C ILE A 432 -2.87 30.28 -13.27
N GLY A 433 -2.85 30.67 -12.00
CA GLY A 433 -3.99 31.29 -11.30
C GLY A 433 -4.41 32.63 -11.90
N LYS A 434 -3.45 33.46 -12.37
CA LYS A 434 -3.70 34.73 -13.07
C LYS A 434 -4.09 34.57 -14.53
N GLY A 435 -4.03 33.37 -15.11
CA GLY A 435 -4.31 33.11 -16.52
C GLY A 435 -3.19 33.56 -17.47
N GLU A 436 -2.01 33.88 -16.96
CA GLU A 436 -0.82 34.22 -17.74
C GLU A 436 -0.27 32.99 -18.49
N LEU A 437 -0.37 31.83 -17.87
CA LEU A 437 -0.08 30.53 -18.46
C LEU A 437 -1.36 29.72 -18.59
N ARG A 438 -1.78 29.44 -19.83
CA ARG A 438 -2.95 28.62 -20.11
C ARG A 438 -2.57 27.23 -20.53
N LEU A 439 -3.20 26.24 -19.89
CA LEU A 439 -3.06 24.80 -20.16
C LEU A 439 -4.43 24.28 -20.56
N GLU A 440 -4.59 23.92 -21.85
CA GLU A 440 -5.90 23.54 -22.42
C GLU A 440 -5.71 22.44 -23.47
N ASN A 441 -6.47 21.35 -23.35
CA ASN A 441 -6.42 20.22 -24.28
C ASN A 441 -5.01 19.64 -24.47
N GLU A 442 -4.30 19.47 -23.37
CA GLU A 442 -2.91 18.98 -23.37
C GLU A 442 -2.78 17.71 -22.53
N ILE A 443 -1.84 16.86 -22.88
CA ILE A 443 -1.34 15.81 -22.00
C ILE A 443 -0.04 16.31 -21.36
N ILE A 444 -0.04 16.42 -20.04
CA ILE A 444 0.98 17.10 -19.27
C ILE A 444 1.71 16.09 -18.39
N LEU A 445 2.99 15.88 -18.63
CA LEU A 445 3.87 15.16 -17.72
C LEU A 445 4.44 16.15 -16.69
N ILE A 446 4.19 15.90 -15.42
CA ILE A 446 4.70 16.66 -14.28
C ILE A 446 5.81 15.84 -13.66
N LYS A 447 7.07 16.27 -13.83
CA LYS A 447 8.24 15.56 -13.36
C LYS A 447 9.22 16.48 -12.65
N GLY A 448 9.54 16.15 -11.39
CA GLY A 448 10.42 17.00 -10.62
C GLY A 448 11.00 16.34 -9.38
N ALA A 449 12.08 16.94 -8.87
CA ALA A 449 12.64 16.55 -7.60
C ALA A 449 11.70 16.94 -6.44
N ARG A 450 11.63 16.12 -5.41
CA ARG A 450 10.73 16.27 -4.26
C ARG A 450 10.74 17.67 -3.62
N LYS A 451 11.89 18.33 -3.62
CA LYS A 451 12.02 19.70 -3.03
C LYS A 451 11.17 20.76 -3.73
N PHE A 452 10.72 20.51 -4.98
CA PHE A 452 9.91 21.47 -5.74
C PHE A 452 8.41 21.38 -5.44
N GLY A 453 7.95 20.37 -4.68
CA GLY A 453 6.56 20.30 -4.20
C GLY A 453 5.51 20.20 -5.33
N PHE A 454 5.79 19.45 -6.41
CA PHE A 454 4.89 19.33 -7.56
C PHE A 454 3.57 18.61 -7.26
N ASP A 455 3.44 18.01 -6.08
CA ASP A 455 2.16 17.47 -5.62
C ASP A 455 1.12 18.59 -5.46
N GLU A 456 1.49 19.74 -4.88
CA GLU A 456 0.63 20.92 -4.77
C GLU A 456 0.22 21.45 -6.16
N LEU A 457 1.16 21.51 -7.11
CA LEU A 457 0.89 21.89 -8.50
C LEU A 457 -0.10 20.94 -9.17
N THR A 458 0.05 19.63 -8.94
CA THR A 458 -0.86 18.61 -9.47
C THR A 458 -2.28 18.83 -8.95
N GLU A 459 -2.47 19.14 -7.67
CA GLU A 459 -3.78 19.45 -7.07
C GLU A 459 -4.43 20.69 -7.69
N VAL A 460 -3.64 21.72 -8.02
CA VAL A 460 -4.13 22.94 -8.69
C VAL A 460 -4.59 22.66 -10.11
N LEU A 461 -3.88 21.78 -10.84
CA LEU A 461 -4.17 21.43 -12.24
C LEU A 461 -5.24 20.35 -12.38
N GLU A 462 -5.43 19.53 -11.36
CA GLU A 462 -6.39 18.43 -11.38
C GLU A 462 -7.83 18.95 -11.53
N LYS A 463 -8.58 18.35 -12.44
CA LYS A 463 -10.01 18.58 -12.56
C LYS A 463 -10.67 17.98 -11.31
N LYS A 464 -11.11 18.84 -10.41
CA LYS A 464 -12.01 18.40 -9.35
C LYS A 464 -13.32 18.00 -10.02
N VAL A 465 -13.49 16.73 -10.24
CA VAL A 465 -14.68 16.17 -10.94
C VAL A 465 -15.93 16.31 -10.07
N HIS A 466 -15.74 16.35 -8.75
CA HIS A 466 -16.78 16.63 -7.75
C HIS A 466 -16.21 17.51 -6.64
N GLU A 467 -16.97 18.51 -6.26
CA GLU A 467 -16.70 19.30 -5.04
C GLU A 467 -17.04 18.52 -3.77
N THR A 468 -17.76 17.40 -3.91
CA THR A 468 -18.08 16.47 -2.83
C THR A 468 -17.03 15.39 -2.75
N ILE A 469 -16.38 15.27 -1.60
CA ILE A 469 -15.29 14.33 -1.33
C ILE A 469 -15.53 13.58 -0.03
N LEU A 470 -15.04 12.33 0.02
CA LEU A 470 -14.90 11.55 1.24
C LEU A 470 -13.41 11.56 1.62
N GLU A 471 -13.06 12.30 2.65
CA GLU A 471 -11.73 12.26 3.24
C GLU A 471 -11.61 11.02 4.11
N VAL A 472 -10.52 10.27 3.96
CA VAL A 472 -10.25 9.04 4.71
C VAL A 472 -8.91 9.16 5.43
N ASN A 473 -8.95 9.21 6.75
CA ASN A 473 -7.78 9.31 7.61
C ASN A 473 -7.21 7.93 7.90
N LEU A 474 -6.14 7.57 7.21
CA LEU A 474 -5.44 6.29 7.40
C LEU A 474 -4.72 6.24 8.76
N GLY A 475 -4.24 7.37 9.28
CA GLY A 475 -3.63 7.45 10.62
C GLY A 475 -4.63 7.12 11.71
N ALA A 476 -5.83 7.68 11.64
CA ALA A 476 -6.95 7.37 12.55
C ALA A 476 -7.34 5.87 12.47
N MET A 477 -7.40 5.30 11.28
CA MET A 477 -7.67 3.87 11.10
C MET A 477 -6.60 2.99 11.75
N ILE A 478 -5.33 3.33 11.61
CA ILE A 478 -4.21 2.62 12.24
C ILE A 478 -4.32 2.72 13.77
N ALA A 479 -4.65 3.89 14.30
CA ALA A 479 -4.87 4.08 15.73
C ALA A 479 -6.01 3.19 16.25
N ASN A 480 -7.13 3.12 15.54
CA ASN A 480 -8.24 2.22 15.86
C ASN A 480 -7.83 0.73 15.80
N LEU A 481 -7.10 0.34 14.74
CA LEU A 481 -6.55 -1.02 14.61
C LEU A 481 -5.70 -1.38 15.84
N ASN A 482 -4.79 -0.50 16.24
CA ASN A 482 -3.90 -0.72 17.37
C ASN A 482 -4.64 -0.72 18.71
N TYR A 483 -5.69 0.08 18.88
CA TYR A 483 -6.56 0.02 20.04
C TYR A 483 -7.17 -1.38 20.23
N TYR A 484 -7.75 -1.95 19.18
CA TYR A 484 -8.31 -3.31 19.25
C TYR A 484 -7.22 -4.38 19.41
N ARG A 485 -6.08 -4.21 18.73
CA ARG A 485 -4.94 -5.11 18.87
C ARG A 485 -4.41 -5.16 20.29
N GLY A 486 -4.37 -4.01 20.99
CA GLY A 486 -3.98 -3.93 22.41
C GLY A 486 -4.92 -4.66 23.38
N LYS A 487 -6.12 -5.08 22.94
CA LYS A 487 -7.06 -5.88 23.72
C LYS A 487 -6.93 -7.38 23.49
N LEU A 488 -6.11 -7.79 22.52
CA LEU A 488 -5.91 -9.19 22.16
C LEU A 488 -4.77 -9.81 22.96
N LYS A 489 -4.85 -11.11 23.15
CA LYS A 489 -3.69 -11.89 23.59
C LYS A 489 -2.64 -11.91 22.48
N PRO A 490 -1.35 -12.04 22.81
CA PRO A 490 -0.26 -11.99 21.80
C PRO A 490 -0.43 -13.00 20.65
N GLU A 491 -0.95 -14.17 20.93
CA GLU A 491 -1.15 -15.24 19.94
C GLU A 491 -2.44 -15.09 19.12
N THR A 492 -3.34 -14.18 19.50
CA THR A 492 -4.65 -14.03 18.84
C THR A 492 -4.50 -13.23 17.54
N LYS A 493 -4.90 -13.84 16.44
CA LYS A 493 -4.89 -13.24 15.10
C LYS A 493 -6.06 -12.29 14.88
N MET A 494 -5.92 -11.40 13.89
CA MET A 494 -6.96 -10.44 13.54
C MET A 494 -7.33 -10.53 12.07
N VAL A 495 -8.63 -10.68 11.80
CA VAL A 495 -9.24 -10.47 10.49
C VAL A 495 -9.77 -9.04 10.43
N CYS A 496 -9.36 -8.27 9.43
CA CYS A 496 -9.89 -6.94 9.17
C CYS A 496 -10.93 -7.01 8.02
N MET A 497 -12.13 -6.49 8.29
CA MET A 497 -13.23 -6.51 7.33
C MET A 497 -13.08 -5.35 6.35
N VAL A 498 -12.92 -5.65 5.05
CA VAL A 498 -12.77 -4.67 3.95
C VAL A 498 -13.83 -4.85 2.86
N LYS A 499 -14.92 -5.51 3.19
CA LYS A 499 -16.07 -5.73 2.29
C LYS A 499 -16.80 -4.44 1.96
N ALA A 500 -17.62 -4.45 0.92
CA ALA A 500 -18.40 -3.29 0.45
C ALA A 500 -17.50 -2.05 0.22
N SER A 501 -16.43 -2.24 -0.54
CA SER A 501 -15.42 -1.20 -0.78
C SER A 501 -14.86 -0.61 0.53
N ALA A 502 -14.47 -1.50 1.45
CA ALA A 502 -14.00 -1.14 2.80
C ALA A 502 -14.99 -0.19 3.50
N TYR A 503 -16.25 -0.62 3.60
CA TYR A 503 -17.34 0.19 4.18
C TYR A 503 -17.49 1.57 3.51
N GLY A 504 -17.31 1.62 2.20
CA GLY A 504 -17.38 2.86 1.42
C GLY A 504 -16.10 3.70 1.40
N ALA A 505 -15.10 3.37 2.20
CA ALA A 505 -13.85 4.14 2.30
C ALA A 505 -12.87 3.88 1.15
N GLY A 506 -13.10 2.87 0.32
CA GLY A 506 -12.23 2.47 -0.80
C GLY A 506 -11.34 1.26 -0.47
N SER A 507 -11.43 0.21 -1.30
CA SER A 507 -10.88 -1.11 -0.98
C SER A 507 -9.35 -1.16 -0.94
N TYR A 508 -8.70 -0.61 -1.97
CA TYR A 508 -7.27 -0.81 -2.17
C TYR A 508 -6.40 -0.11 -1.12
N GLU A 509 -6.62 1.19 -0.91
CA GLU A 509 -5.80 1.97 0.02
C GLU A 509 -5.94 1.47 1.45
N ILE A 510 -7.17 1.09 1.83
CA ILE A 510 -7.43 0.49 3.14
C ILE A 510 -6.74 -0.88 3.27
N ALA A 511 -6.93 -1.78 2.31
CA ALA A 511 -6.32 -3.11 2.35
C ALA A 511 -4.79 -3.05 2.35
N LYS A 512 -4.21 -2.14 1.56
CA LYS A 512 -2.76 -1.88 1.53
C LYS A 512 -2.25 -1.41 2.88
N THR A 513 -2.92 -0.42 3.48
CA THR A 513 -2.55 0.10 4.80
C THR A 513 -2.62 -0.99 5.87
N LEU A 514 -3.69 -1.79 5.87
CA LEU A 514 -3.85 -2.90 6.80
C LEU A 514 -2.77 -3.98 6.63
N GLN A 515 -2.42 -4.31 5.39
CA GLN A 515 -1.33 -5.24 5.09
C GLN A 515 0.03 -4.70 5.57
N GLU A 516 0.31 -3.42 5.35
CA GLU A 516 1.53 -2.75 5.82
C GLU A 516 1.61 -2.69 7.35
N HIS A 517 0.46 -2.70 8.02
CA HIS A 517 0.34 -2.76 9.49
C HIS A 517 0.03 -4.16 10.02
N HIS A 518 0.40 -5.20 9.25
CA HIS A 518 0.42 -6.59 9.68
C HIS A 518 -0.94 -7.14 10.13
N ALA A 519 -2.02 -6.82 9.41
CA ALA A 519 -3.28 -7.55 9.56
C ALA A 519 -3.05 -9.01 9.12
N ASP A 520 -3.48 -9.98 9.92
CA ASP A 520 -3.27 -11.40 9.62
C ASP A 520 -4.12 -11.86 8.43
N TYR A 521 -5.36 -11.39 8.38
CA TYR A 521 -6.33 -11.68 7.33
C TYR A 521 -7.12 -10.45 6.93
N LEU A 522 -7.51 -10.38 5.68
CA LEU A 522 -8.56 -9.48 5.20
C LEU A 522 -9.81 -10.31 4.89
N ALA A 523 -10.99 -9.73 5.01
CA ALA A 523 -12.23 -10.39 4.62
C ALA A 523 -13.09 -9.47 3.75
N VAL A 524 -13.53 -10.00 2.62
CA VAL A 524 -14.42 -9.35 1.65
C VAL A 524 -15.73 -10.12 1.54
N ALA A 525 -16.75 -9.54 0.89
CA ALA A 525 -18.03 -10.21 0.73
C ALA A 525 -18.00 -11.25 -0.40
N VAL A 526 -17.53 -10.88 -1.58
CA VAL A 526 -17.59 -11.69 -2.81
C VAL A 526 -16.20 -11.84 -3.45
N ALA A 527 -16.08 -12.83 -4.33
CA ALA A 527 -14.82 -13.15 -4.99
C ALA A 527 -14.26 -12.00 -5.85
N ASP A 528 -15.13 -11.21 -6.48
CA ASP A 528 -14.71 -10.08 -7.30
C ASP A 528 -13.95 -9.03 -6.47
N GLU A 529 -14.44 -8.68 -5.28
CA GLU A 529 -13.72 -7.78 -4.37
C GLU A 529 -12.31 -8.32 -4.03
N GLY A 530 -12.21 -9.63 -3.78
CA GLY A 530 -10.94 -10.29 -3.49
C GLY A 530 -9.99 -10.31 -4.68
N SER A 531 -10.49 -10.61 -5.87
CA SER A 531 -9.69 -10.64 -7.09
C SER A 531 -9.17 -9.24 -7.46
N ASP A 532 -9.97 -8.19 -7.26
CA ASP A 532 -9.56 -6.82 -7.50
C ASP A 532 -8.44 -6.39 -6.54
N LEU A 533 -8.52 -6.78 -5.27
CA LEU A 533 -7.43 -6.58 -4.32
C LEU A 533 -6.14 -7.32 -4.73
N ARG A 534 -6.26 -8.57 -5.22
CA ARG A 534 -5.10 -9.32 -5.73
C ARG A 534 -4.45 -8.66 -6.94
N LYS A 535 -5.25 -8.24 -7.93
CA LYS A 535 -4.79 -7.50 -9.11
C LYS A 535 -4.10 -6.19 -8.74
N ALA A 536 -4.56 -5.54 -7.68
CA ALA A 536 -3.94 -4.34 -7.14
C ALA A 536 -2.65 -4.61 -6.32
N GLY A 537 -2.25 -5.88 -6.10
CA GLY A 537 -1.00 -6.23 -5.43
C GLY A 537 -1.12 -6.59 -3.94
N ILE A 538 -2.33 -6.81 -3.43
CA ILE A 538 -2.53 -7.28 -2.06
C ILE A 538 -2.16 -8.76 -1.97
N THR A 539 -1.24 -9.10 -1.05
CA THR A 539 -0.73 -10.46 -0.83
C THR A 539 -1.22 -11.11 0.47
N ALA A 540 -1.80 -10.34 1.37
CA ALA A 540 -2.40 -10.83 2.61
C ALA A 540 -3.45 -11.92 2.33
N SER A 541 -3.65 -12.86 3.25
CA SER A 541 -4.73 -13.86 3.15
C SER A 541 -6.10 -13.19 3.12
N ILE A 542 -6.95 -13.58 2.16
CA ILE A 542 -8.28 -12.98 1.96
C ILE A 542 -9.35 -14.05 2.13
N ILE A 543 -10.30 -13.79 3.02
CA ILE A 543 -11.48 -14.63 3.26
C ILE A 543 -12.66 -14.09 2.45
N ILE A 544 -13.37 -14.96 1.73
CA ILE A 544 -14.61 -14.64 1.02
C ILE A 544 -15.80 -15.05 1.90
N MET A 545 -16.59 -14.06 2.34
CA MET A 545 -17.70 -14.30 3.31
C MET A 545 -18.99 -14.78 2.63
N ASN A 546 -19.19 -14.52 1.35
CA ASN A 546 -20.33 -15.01 0.58
C ASN A 546 -19.83 -15.61 -0.74
N PRO A 547 -19.20 -16.79 -0.72
CA PRO A 547 -18.67 -17.40 -1.92
C PRO A 547 -19.76 -17.81 -2.88
N GLU A 548 -19.64 -17.42 -4.13
CA GLU A 548 -20.53 -17.83 -5.23
C GLU A 548 -19.96 -19.08 -5.90
N MET A 549 -20.81 -20.08 -6.18
CA MET A 549 -20.36 -21.34 -6.81
C MET A 549 -19.78 -21.12 -8.21
N THR A 550 -20.23 -20.07 -8.91
CA THR A 550 -19.72 -19.69 -10.22
C THR A 550 -18.32 -19.06 -10.16
N ALA A 551 -17.86 -18.66 -8.97
CA ALA A 551 -16.61 -17.97 -8.78
C ALA A 551 -15.48 -18.88 -8.19
N PHE A 552 -15.70 -20.21 -8.08
CA PHE A 552 -14.70 -21.10 -7.50
C PHE A 552 -13.36 -21.05 -8.25
N LYS A 553 -13.40 -21.02 -9.57
CA LYS A 553 -12.17 -20.91 -10.37
C LYS A 553 -11.42 -19.61 -10.05
N THR A 554 -12.11 -18.48 -9.93
CA THR A 554 -11.53 -17.20 -9.50
C THR A 554 -10.91 -17.31 -8.12
N MET A 555 -11.58 -17.98 -7.17
CA MET A 555 -11.03 -18.19 -5.83
C MET A 555 -9.74 -19.03 -5.85
N PHE A 556 -9.69 -20.08 -6.68
CA PHE A 556 -8.48 -20.89 -6.83
C PHE A 556 -7.34 -20.09 -7.47
N ASP A 557 -7.60 -19.41 -8.59
CA ASP A 557 -6.61 -18.66 -9.35
C ASP A 557 -5.98 -17.52 -8.51
N TYR A 558 -6.79 -16.85 -7.69
CA TYR A 558 -6.37 -15.73 -6.84
C TYR A 558 -6.09 -16.11 -5.37
N LYS A 559 -6.14 -17.40 -5.03
CA LYS A 559 -5.93 -17.91 -3.64
C LYS A 559 -6.81 -17.16 -2.64
N LEU A 560 -8.11 -17.12 -2.91
CA LEU A 560 -9.13 -16.53 -2.05
C LEU A 560 -9.79 -17.65 -1.24
N GLU A 561 -9.81 -17.51 0.07
CA GLU A 561 -10.22 -18.58 1.00
C GLU A 561 -11.72 -18.48 1.32
N PRO A 562 -12.58 -19.39 0.82
CA PRO A 562 -14.02 -19.26 0.98
C PRO A 562 -14.53 -19.66 2.38
N GLU A 563 -15.54 -18.92 2.87
CA GLU A 563 -16.45 -19.40 3.91
C GLU A 563 -17.23 -20.62 3.37
N VAL A 564 -17.38 -21.66 4.19
CA VAL A 564 -18.18 -22.84 3.85
C VAL A 564 -19.23 -23.05 4.96
N TYR A 565 -20.51 -22.95 4.58
CA TYR A 565 -21.62 -22.91 5.53
C TYR A 565 -22.65 -24.02 5.35
N SER A 566 -22.53 -24.86 4.30
CA SER A 566 -23.48 -25.93 4.03
C SER A 566 -22.80 -27.10 3.32
N PHE A 567 -23.38 -28.30 3.39
CA PHE A 567 -22.92 -29.46 2.64
C PHE A 567 -23.05 -29.27 1.14
N HIS A 568 -24.10 -28.57 0.66
CA HIS A 568 -24.26 -28.26 -0.73
C HIS A 568 -23.09 -27.45 -1.30
N LEU A 569 -22.70 -26.38 -0.60
CA LEU A 569 -21.54 -25.57 -0.98
C LEU A 569 -20.22 -26.37 -0.88
N LEU A 570 -20.06 -27.15 0.19
CA LEU A 570 -18.88 -27.99 0.40
C LEU A 570 -18.69 -29.01 -0.73
N GLU A 571 -19.74 -29.73 -1.10
CA GLU A 571 -19.67 -30.72 -2.18
C GLU A 571 -19.36 -30.09 -3.54
N ALA A 572 -19.98 -28.95 -3.84
CA ALA A 572 -19.70 -28.22 -5.06
C ALA A 572 -18.24 -27.74 -5.14
N LEU A 573 -17.72 -27.22 -4.02
CA LEU A 573 -16.32 -26.78 -3.91
C LEU A 573 -15.33 -27.94 -4.05
N ILE A 574 -15.56 -29.06 -3.36
CA ILE A 574 -14.73 -30.26 -3.46
C ILE A 574 -14.69 -30.75 -4.91
N LYS A 575 -15.86 -30.86 -5.54
CA LYS A 575 -15.97 -31.33 -6.93
C LYS A 575 -15.18 -30.44 -7.89
N GLU A 576 -15.28 -29.12 -7.77
CA GLU A 576 -14.57 -28.20 -8.66
C GLU A 576 -13.05 -28.21 -8.36
N ALA A 577 -12.65 -28.31 -7.09
CA ALA A 577 -11.23 -28.43 -6.71
C ALA A 577 -10.61 -29.73 -7.24
N GLU A 578 -11.32 -30.86 -7.14
CA GLU A 578 -10.87 -32.15 -7.70
C GLU A 578 -10.72 -32.08 -9.23
N LYS A 579 -11.65 -31.44 -9.92
CA LYS A 579 -11.60 -31.23 -11.36
C LYS A 579 -10.37 -30.42 -11.80
N GLU A 580 -10.00 -29.40 -11.03
CA GLU A 580 -8.80 -28.57 -11.26
C GLU A 580 -7.51 -29.19 -10.70
N GLY A 581 -7.58 -30.38 -10.09
CA GLY A 581 -6.42 -31.06 -9.51
C GLY A 581 -5.88 -30.39 -8.24
N ILE A 582 -6.70 -29.63 -7.54
CA ILE A 582 -6.33 -28.89 -6.34
C ILE A 582 -6.46 -29.77 -5.11
N THR A 583 -5.47 -29.70 -4.22
CA THR A 583 -5.47 -30.36 -2.92
C THR A 583 -5.22 -29.36 -1.78
N ASN A 584 -5.79 -29.65 -0.62
CA ASN A 584 -5.63 -28.86 0.61
C ASN A 584 -5.95 -27.37 0.44
N PHE A 585 -6.97 -27.05 -0.37
CA PHE A 585 -7.41 -25.67 -0.50
C PHE A 585 -8.04 -25.18 0.80
N PRO A 586 -7.56 -24.07 1.40
CA PRO A 586 -8.01 -23.63 2.71
C PRO A 586 -9.45 -23.14 2.66
N ILE A 587 -10.26 -23.60 3.61
CA ILE A 587 -11.64 -23.17 3.81
C ILE A 587 -11.88 -22.70 5.24
N HIS A 588 -12.89 -21.87 5.42
CA HIS A 588 -13.33 -21.34 6.71
C HIS A 588 -14.74 -21.88 7.02
N VAL A 589 -14.82 -22.84 7.93
CA VAL A 589 -16.08 -23.51 8.30
C VAL A 589 -16.91 -22.58 9.15
N LYS A 590 -18.15 -22.33 8.76
CA LYS A 590 -19.10 -21.52 9.54
C LYS A 590 -20.11 -22.35 10.28
N LEU A 591 -20.29 -22.05 11.57
CA LEU A 591 -21.28 -22.65 12.44
C LEU A 591 -22.43 -21.64 12.72
N ASP A 592 -23.65 -22.13 12.73
CA ASP A 592 -24.80 -21.39 13.25
C ASP A 592 -24.96 -21.68 14.73
N THR A 593 -24.71 -20.69 15.57
CA THR A 593 -24.87 -20.79 17.04
C THR A 593 -26.05 -19.99 17.54
N GLY A 594 -26.91 -19.51 16.65
CA GLY A 594 -28.12 -18.80 17.03
C GLY A 594 -28.49 -17.57 16.20
N MET A 595 -27.67 -17.23 15.19
CA MET A 595 -28.00 -16.13 14.27
C MET A 595 -28.99 -16.53 13.17
N HIS A 596 -29.01 -17.82 12.82
CA HIS A 596 -29.91 -18.42 11.84
C HIS A 596 -29.86 -17.74 10.45
N ARG A 597 -28.65 -17.37 10.04
CA ARG A 597 -28.39 -16.77 8.72
C ARG A 597 -27.70 -17.76 7.77
N LEU A 598 -26.51 -18.19 8.10
CA LEU A 598 -25.69 -19.18 7.40
C LEU A 598 -24.86 -19.96 8.42
N GLY A 599 -24.55 -21.23 8.14
CA GLY A 599 -23.70 -22.06 8.96
C GLY A 599 -24.22 -23.49 9.13
N PHE A 600 -23.30 -24.41 9.38
CA PHE A 600 -23.67 -25.77 9.80
C PHE A 600 -24.31 -25.75 11.18
N ALA A 601 -25.32 -26.57 11.39
CA ALA A 601 -25.83 -26.79 12.72
C ALA A 601 -24.79 -27.50 13.59
N PRO A 602 -24.69 -27.23 14.90
CA PRO A 602 -23.75 -27.93 15.78
C PRO A 602 -23.90 -29.45 15.74
N ASP A 603 -25.12 -29.96 15.56
CA ASP A 603 -25.40 -31.39 15.44
C ASP A 603 -24.91 -32.02 14.13
N ASP A 604 -24.61 -31.24 13.11
CA ASP A 604 -24.03 -31.71 11.85
C ASP A 604 -22.52 -31.96 11.94
N MET A 605 -21.89 -31.61 13.04
CA MET A 605 -20.44 -31.69 13.19
C MET A 605 -19.86 -33.09 12.96
N PRO A 606 -20.42 -34.19 13.45
CA PRO A 606 -19.91 -35.53 13.17
C PRO A 606 -19.89 -35.85 11.67
N LEU A 607 -20.96 -35.50 10.94
CA LEU A 607 -21.07 -35.73 9.50
C LEU A 607 -20.11 -34.85 8.71
N LEU A 608 -19.94 -33.60 9.13
CA LEU A 608 -18.99 -32.67 8.51
C LEU A 608 -17.56 -33.17 8.68
N ILE A 609 -17.17 -33.65 9.85
CA ILE A 609 -15.85 -34.20 10.13
C ILE A 609 -15.61 -35.45 9.26
N GLU A 610 -16.57 -36.36 9.18
CA GLU A 610 -16.48 -37.53 8.32
C GLU A 610 -16.24 -37.11 6.86
N ARG A 611 -17.02 -36.17 6.38
CA ARG A 611 -16.87 -35.69 4.99
C ARG A 611 -15.55 -35.00 4.72
N LEU A 612 -15.07 -34.15 5.61
CA LEU A 612 -13.77 -33.46 5.47
C LEU A 612 -12.60 -34.45 5.51
N LYS A 613 -12.68 -35.51 6.31
CA LYS A 613 -11.66 -36.56 6.35
C LYS A 613 -11.67 -37.48 5.12
N GLY A 614 -12.82 -37.66 4.48
CA GLY A 614 -13.01 -38.52 3.32
C GLY A 614 -12.57 -37.91 1.99
N GLN A 615 -11.84 -36.81 2.01
CA GLN A 615 -11.36 -36.13 0.82
C GLN A 615 -10.05 -35.37 1.11
N ASN A 616 -9.36 -34.86 0.07
CA ASN A 616 -8.10 -34.11 0.17
C ASN A 616 -8.11 -32.80 -0.65
N ALA A 617 -9.22 -32.47 -1.26
CA ALA A 617 -9.34 -31.27 -2.08
C ALA A 617 -9.31 -29.99 -1.25
N VAL A 618 -9.95 -29.99 -0.08
CA VAL A 618 -10.04 -28.86 0.84
C VAL A 618 -9.54 -29.20 2.25
N ILE A 619 -9.09 -28.18 2.98
CA ILE A 619 -8.64 -28.33 4.37
C ILE A 619 -9.25 -27.23 5.25
N PRO A 620 -9.84 -27.54 6.41
CA PRO A 620 -10.38 -26.54 7.31
C PRO A 620 -9.23 -25.72 7.94
N ARG A 621 -9.09 -24.46 7.53
CA ARG A 621 -8.14 -23.50 8.07
C ARG A 621 -8.65 -22.86 9.36
N SER A 622 -9.94 -22.54 9.39
CA SER A 622 -10.60 -22.00 10.55
C SER A 622 -12.03 -22.51 10.70
N VAL A 623 -12.58 -22.31 11.89
CA VAL A 623 -13.99 -22.49 12.17
C VAL A 623 -14.50 -21.28 12.95
N PHE A 624 -15.67 -20.78 12.58
CA PHE A 624 -16.19 -19.55 13.17
C PHE A 624 -17.71 -19.50 13.25
N SER A 625 -18.20 -18.60 14.10
CA SER A 625 -19.58 -18.21 14.18
C SER A 625 -19.73 -16.68 14.29
N HIS A 626 -20.92 -16.18 14.51
CA HIS A 626 -21.18 -14.75 14.60
C HIS A 626 -22.12 -14.40 15.75
N PHE A 627 -21.75 -13.39 16.53
CA PHE A 627 -22.59 -12.89 17.62
C PHE A 627 -23.84 -12.17 17.11
N VAL A 628 -24.94 -12.35 17.81
CA VAL A 628 -26.22 -11.69 17.49
C VAL A 628 -26.37 -10.35 18.22
N GLY A 629 -25.97 -10.29 19.47
CA GLY A 629 -26.22 -9.13 20.33
C GLY A 629 -25.06 -8.83 21.29
N SER A 630 -23.80 -8.98 20.83
CA SER A 630 -22.64 -8.73 21.70
C SER A 630 -22.46 -7.26 22.08
N ASP A 631 -23.11 -6.34 21.37
CA ASP A 631 -23.10 -4.88 21.61
C ASP A 631 -24.05 -4.42 22.70
N ALA A 632 -25.01 -5.26 23.15
CA ALA A 632 -26.07 -4.85 24.04
C ALA A 632 -26.15 -5.75 25.28
N PRO A 633 -26.04 -5.18 26.53
CA PRO A 633 -26.01 -5.95 27.77
C PRO A 633 -27.23 -6.83 28.01
N GLN A 634 -28.42 -6.45 27.53
CA GLN A 634 -29.63 -7.24 27.64
C GLN A 634 -29.55 -8.61 26.97
N PHE A 635 -28.62 -8.81 26.02
CA PHE A 635 -28.42 -10.05 25.31
C PHE A 635 -27.20 -10.87 25.79
N ASP A 636 -26.59 -10.48 26.90
CA ASP A 636 -25.39 -11.15 27.42
C ASP A 636 -25.59 -12.63 27.70
N ALA A 637 -26.75 -13.03 28.23
CA ALA A 637 -27.06 -14.44 28.48
C ALA A 637 -27.09 -15.24 27.15
N PHE A 638 -27.68 -14.67 26.13
CA PHE A 638 -27.71 -15.28 24.79
C PHE A 638 -26.31 -15.36 24.17
N THR A 639 -25.53 -14.31 24.29
CA THR A 639 -24.13 -14.25 23.78
C THR A 639 -23.27 -15.32 24.46
N ARG A 640 -23.36 -15.49 25.78
CA ARG A 640 -22.65 -16.56 26.50
C ARG A 640 -23.07 -17.95 26.05
N ARG A 641 -24.36 -18.16 25.79
CA ARG A 641 -24.85 -19.43 25.23
C ARG A 641 -24.26 -19.67 23.81
N GLN A 642 -24.17 -18.65 22.98
CA GLN A 642 -23.49 -18.77 21.66
C GLN A 642 -22.02 -19.20 21.82
N ILE A 643 -21.30 -18.63 22.81
CA ILE A 643 -19.91 -18.97 23.10
C ILE A 643 -19.80 -20.45 23.50
N GLU A 644 -20.66 -20.94 24.43
CA GLU A 644 -20.66 -22.34 24.88
C GLU A 644 -20.92 -23.33 23.75
N ILE A 645 -21.92 -23.05 22.91
CA ILE A 645 -22.22 -23.88 21.73
C ILE A 645 -21.05 -23.90 20.76
N PHE A 646 -20.47 -22.71 20.47
CA PHE A 646 -19.34 -22.58 19.56
C PHE A 646 -18.10 -23.29 20.10
N GLU A 647 -17.78 -23.13 21.37
CA GLU A 647 -16.62 -23.75 22.00
C GLU A 647 -16.69 -25.26 21.89
N LYS A 648 -17.82 -25.85 22.21
CA LYS A 648 -18.05 -27.30 22.12
C LYS A 648 -17.91 -27.81 20.68
N ALA A 649 -18.60 -27.21 19.73
CA ALA A 649 -18.61 -27.68 18.36
C ALA A 649 -17.24 -27.43 17.67
N SER A 650 -16.60 -26.29 17.91
CA SER A 650 -15.28 -25.98 17.34
C SER A 650 -14.17 -26.87 17.91
N MET A 651 -14.26 -27.24 19.21
CA MET A 651 -13.32 -28.17 19.83
C MET A 651 -13.46 -29.55 19.21
N GLN A 652 -14.68 -30.04 19.00
CA GLN A 652 -14.96 -31.31 18.36
C GLN A 652 -14.32 -31.37 16.94
N LEU A 653 -14.39 -30.28 16.17
CA LEU A 653 -13.70 -30.21 14.89
C LEU A 653 -12.17 -30.22 15.05
N GLN A 654 -11.62 -29.45 15.98
CA GLN A 654 -10.17 -29.39 16.21
C GLN A 654 -9.61 -30.75 16.63
N GLU A 655 -10.29 -31.46 17.51
CA GLU A 655 -9.84 -32.79 17.98
C GLU A 655 -9.81 -33.83 16.87
N ALA A 656 -10.59 -33.64 15.82
CA ALA A 656 -10.64 -34.54 14.68
C ALA A 656 -9.46 -34.40 13.71
N PHE A 657 -8.69 -33.31 13.79
CA PHE A 657 -7.58 -32.98 12.90
C PHE A 657 -6.30 -32.71 13.68
N SER A 658 -5.16 -33.13 13.11
CA SER A 658 -3.83 -32.92 13.70
C SER A 658 -3.27 -31.52 13.50
N HIS A 659 -3.69 -30.82 12.44
CA HIS A 659 -3.29 -29.43 12.22
C HIS A 659 -4.13 -28.44 13.02
N LYS A 660 -3.58 -27.26 13.29
CA LYS A 660 -4.31 -26.20 14.01
C LYS A 660 -5.42 -25.62 13.14
N ILE A 661 -6.64 -25.64 13.64
CA ILE A 661 -7.82 -24.98 13.08
C ILE A 661 -8.09 -23.74 13.92
N LEU A 662 -8.02 -22.54 13.29
CA LEU A 662 -8.22 -21.28 13.99
C LEU A 662 -9.71 -21.09 14.35
N ARG A 663 -10.00 -20.89 15.63
CA ARG A 663 -11.37 -20.70 16.15
C ARG A 663 -11.64 -19.22 16.35
N HIS A 664 -12.76 -18.71 15.87
CA HIS A 664 -13.13 -17.31 16.05
C HIS A 664 -14.63 -17.04 16.06
N ILE A 665 -15.06 -16.14 16.95
CA ILE A 665 -16.47 -15.73 17.07
C ILE A 665 -16.62 -14.23 17.28
N CYS A 666 -15.66 -13.55 17.92
CA CYS A 666 -15.75 -12.14 18.25
C CYS A 666 -15.79 -11.24 17.00
N ASN A 667 -16.77 -10.34 16.97
CA ASN A 667 -16.82 -9.13 16.17
C ASN A 667 -16.21 -7.95 16.97
N SER A 668 -16.31 -6.70 16.49
CA SER A 668 -15.77 -5.52 17.19
C SER A 668 -16.29 -5.41 18.63
N ALA A 669 -17.59 -5.57 18.87
CA ALA A 669 -18.17 -5.54 20.21
C ALA A 669 -17.69 -6.72 21.09
N GLY A 670 -17.59 -7.91 20.51
CA GLY A 670 -17.11 -9.10 21.20
C GLY A 670 -15.68 -8.96 21.69
N ILE A 671 -14.80 -8.30 20.91
CA ILE A 671 -13.42 -8.03 21.32
C ILE A 671 -13.38 -7.23 22.63
N GLU A 672 -14.24 -6.23 22.76
CA GLU A 672 -14.28 -5.35 23.93
C GLU A 672 -15.00 -5.98 25.12
N ARG A 673 -16.15 -6.62 24.89
CA ARG A 673 -17.06 -7.07 25.98
C ARG A 673 -16.86 -8.53 26.40
N PHE A 674 -16.33 -9.37 25.53
CA PHE A 674 -16.14 -10.80 25.76
C PHE A 674 -14.70 -11.25 25.49
N PRO A 675 -13.69 -10.70 26.20
CA PRO A 675 -12.29 -11.00 25.97
C PRO A 675 -11.94 -12.48 26.15
N GLY A 676 -12.71 -13.22 26.96
CA GLY A 676 -12.57 -14.68 27.12
C GLY A 676 -12.95 -15.48 25.86
N ALA A 677 -13.70 -14.89 24.93
CA ALA A 677 -14.14 -15.52 23.69
C ALA A 677 -13.28 -15.16 22.45
N GLN A 678 -12.09 -14.62 22.62
CA GLN A 678 -11.18 -14.29 21.50
C GLN A 678 -10.70 -15.53 20.78
N PHE A 679 -10.58 -16.67 21.47
CA PHE A 679 -10.03 -17.92 20.94
C PHE A 679 -8.70 -17.68 20.20
N ASP A 680 -8.59 -18.13 18.95
CA ASP A 680 -7.37 -18.01 18.16
C ASP A 680 -7.36 -16.77 17.24
N MET A 681 -8.53 -16.20 16.95
CA MET A 681 -8.68 -15.09 16.01
C MET A 681 -9.94 -14.28 16.30
N VAL A 682 -9.93 -13.01 15.91
CA VAL A 682 -11.07 -12.10 16.00
C VAL A 682 -11.34 -11.41 14.67
N ARG A 683 -12.55 -10.86 14.49
CA ARG A 683 -12.94 -10.12 13.27
C ARG A 683 -13.27 -8.67 13.61
N LEU A 684 -12.37 -7.78 13.25
CA LEU A 684 -12.54 -6.34 13.40
C LEU A 684 -13.30 -5.76 12.21
N GLY A 685 -14.48 -5.22 12.48
CA GLY A 685 -15.35 -4.59 11.48
C GLY A 685 -15.47 -3.08 11.71
N ILE A 686 -16.62 -2.62 12.16
CA ILE A 686 -16.96 -1.19 12.25
C ILE A 686 -16.01 -0.39 13.15
N GLY A 687 -15.45 -1.01 14.18
CA GLY A 687 -14.48 -0.38 15.07
C GLY A 687 -13.25 0.13 14.32
N LEU A 688 -12.84 -0.56 13.26
CA LEU A 688 -11.74 -0.12 12.41
C LEU A 688 -12.03 1.23 11.74
N TYR A 689 -13.30 1.47 11.38
CA TYR A 689 -13.77 2.66 10.66
C TYR A 689 -14.22 3.81 11.59
N GLY A 690 -13.91 3.72 12.88
CA GLY A 690 -14.08 4.82 13.82
C GLY A 690 -15.43 4.85 14.52
N VAL A 691 -16.19 3.76 14.50
CA VAL A 691 -17.44 3.63 15.23
C VAL A 691 -17.33 2.51 16.23
N SER A 692 -17.33 2.85 17.54
CA SER A 692 -17.41 1.82 18.58
C SER A 692 -18.85 1.41 18.80
N PRO A 693 -19.14 0.11 18.89
CA PRO A 693 -20.46 -0.35 19.29
C PRO A 693 -20.74 -0.11 20.78
N ILE A 694 -19.77 0.36 21.55
CA ILE A 694 -19.85 0.53 23.02
C ILE A 694 -19.65 1.98 23.44
N ASP A 695 -18.53 2.59 23.04
CA ASP A 695 -18.18 3.97 23.39
C ASP A 695 -17.46 4.67 22.23
N ASN A 696 -18.18 5.52 21.52
CA ASN A 696 -17.65 6.26 20.39
C ASN A 696 -16.57 7.29 20.77
N SER A 697 -16.48 7.70 22.05
CA SER A 697 -15.48 8.67 22.48
C SER A 697 -14.05 8.14 22.44
N ILE A 698 -13.89 6.83 22.32
CA ILE A 698 -12.58 6.14 22.29
C ILE A 698 -12.04 6.04 20.86
N MET A 699 -12.94 6.03 19.86
CA MET A 699 -12.55 5.82 18.46
C MET A 699 -12.18 7.12 17.78
N ASN A 700 -11.20 7.02 16.89
CA ASN A 700 -10.84 8.11 15.99
C ASN A 700 -11.70 8.05 14.74
N ASN A 701 -12.27 9.17 14.34
CA ASN A 701 -13.03 9.25 13.09
C ASN A 701 -12.14 8.96 11.88
N VAL A 702 -12.58 8.07 11.01
CA VAL A 702 -11.82 7.67 9.81
C VAL A 702 -12.35 8.38 8.57
N SER A 703 -13.65 8.56 8.45
CA SER A 703 -14.28 9.06 7.22
C SER A 703 -15.01 10.38 7.47
N THR A 704 -14.69 11.39 6.68
CA THR A 704 -15.35 12.71 6.71
C THR A 704 -15.90 13.04 5.32
N LEU A 705 -17.22 13.15 5.20
CA LEU A 705 -17.89 13.54 3.96
C LEU A 705 -18.07 15.05 3.93
N LYS A 706 -17.45 15.69 2.95
CA LYS A 706 -17.46 17.15 2.76
C LYS A 706 -17.94 17.54 1.37
N THR A 707 -18.52 18.73 1.32
CA THR A 707 -18.86 19.40 0.06
C THR A 707 -18.64 20.91 0.21
N THR A 708 -19.07 21.70 -0.77
CA THR A 708 -18.92 23.17 -0.76
C THR A 708 -20.24 23.85 -1.06
N ILE A 709 -20.36 25.12 -0.70
CA ILE A 709 -21.52 25.94 -1.08
C ILE A 709 -21.37 26.36 -2.54
N LEU A 710 -22.38 26.02 -3.37
CA LEU A 710 -22.43 26.43 -4.77
C LEU A 710 -22.97 27.85 -4.94
N GLN A 711 -24.06 28.14 -4.26
CA GLN A 711 -24.75 29.44 -4.37
C GLN A 711 -25.56 29.72 -3.12
N ILE A 712 -25.64 31.04 -2.76
CA ILE A 712 -26.48 31.52 -1.67
C ILE A 712 -27.54 32.47 -2.25
N ARG A 713 -28.79 32.31 -1.79
CA ARG A 713 -29.92 33.18 -2.18
C ARG A 713 -30.68 33.65 -0.96
N ASP A 714 -31.09 34.91 -1.00
CA ASP A 714 -32.09 35.44 -0.08
C ASP A 714 -33.48 35.04 -0.59
N VAL A 715 -34.26 34.40 0.28
CA VAL A 715 -35.59 33.89 -0.03
C VAL A 715 -36.59 34.48 0.98
N PRO A 716 -37.67 35.16 0.49
CA PRO A 716 -38.67 35.71 1.37
C PRO A 716 -39.51 34.63 2.07
N GLU A 717 -40.12 34.94 3.20
CA GLU A 717 -40.84 34.00 4.06
C GLU A 717 -42.03 33.32 3.33
N GLU A 718 -42.69 34.02 2.44
CA GLU A 718 -43.85 33.55 1.67
C GLU A 718 -43.48 32.55 0.57
N ASP A 719 -42.21 32.45 0.21
CA ASP A 719 -41.72 31.50 -0.78
C ASP A 719 -41.43 30.13 -0.16
N THR A 720 -41.26 29.15 -1.02
CA THR A 720 -40.93 27.77 -0.63
C THR A 720 -39.68 27.26 -1.35
N VAL A 721 -38.98 26.34 -0.73
CA VAL A 721 -37.71 25.77 -1.23
C VAL A 721 -37.90 24.32 -1.66
N GLY A 722 -37.41 23.98 -2.86
CA GLY A 722 -37.30 22.62 -3.37
C GLY A 722 -38.59 22.01 -3.91
N TYR A 723 -38.48 20.73 -4.28
CA TYR A 723 -39.55 19.96 -4.92
C TYR A 723 -40.81 19.84 -4.05
N SER A 724 -41.96 19.88 -4.72
CA SER A 724 -43.32 19.82 -4.10
C SER A 724 -43.53 20.93 -3.07
N ARG A 725 -42.76 22.00 -3.13
CA ARG A 725 -42.83 23.14 -2.24
C ARG A 725 -42.79 22.76 -0.77
N LYS A 726 -41.97 21.76 -0.41
CA LYS A 726 -41.91 21.19 0.95
C LYS A 726 -41.09 22.02 1.93
N GLY A 727 -40.15 22.81 1.45
CA GLY A 727 -39.31 23.68 2.29
C GLY A 727 -40.09 24.99 2.61
N HIS A 728 -40.85 25.01 3.72
CA HIS A 728 -41.53 26.22 4.23
C HIS A 728 -40.58 27.03 5.11
N LEU A 729 -40.55 28.31 4.91
CA LEU A 729 -39.74 29.23 5.68
C LEU A 729 -40.61 29.90 6.76
N VAL A 730 -40.02 30.20 7.90
CA VAL A 730 -40.69 30.89 9.02
C VAL A 730 -40.23 32.35 9.19
N ARG A 731 -39.32 32.79 8.33
CA ARG A 731 -38.74 34.11 8.24
C ARG A 731 -38.01 34.27 6.90
N PRO A 732 -37.76 35.53 6.46
CA PRO A 732 -36.82 35.73 5.35
C PRO A 732 -35.50 35.04 5.64
N SER A 733 -35.04 34.18 4.72
CA SER A 733 -33.94 33.24 4.98
C SER A 733 -32.86 33.27 3.88
N ARG A 734 -31.59 33.01 4.26
CA ARG A 734 -30.51 32.79 3.32
C ARG A 734 -30.40 31.29 3.09
N ILE A 735 -30.65 30.86 1.87
CA ILE A 735 -30.64 29.47 1.48
C ILE A 735 -29.42 29.18 0.62
N ALA A 736 -28.60 28.22 1.03
CA ALA A 736 -27.44 27.75 0.26
C ALA A 736 -27.76 26.44 -0.46
N ALA A 737 -27.31 26.33 -1.70
CA ALA A 737 -27.33 25.10 -2.49
C ALA A 737 -25.95 24.43 -2.38
N ILE A 738 -25.92 23.13 -2.11
CA ILE A 738 -24.70 22.30 -1.99
C ILE A 738 -24.78 21.11 -2.94
N PRO A 739 -23.66 20.71 -3.63
CA PRO A 739 -23.64 19.69 -4.68
C PRO A 739 -23.55 18.27 -4.12
N ILE A 740 -24.50 17.90 -3.28
CA ILE A 740 -24.67 16.56 -2.75
C ILE A 740 -26.16 16.20 -2.71
N GLY A 741 -26.50 15.01 -3.17
CA GLY A 741 -27.86 14.52 -3.15
C GLY A 741 -27.92 13.00 -2.87
N TYR A 742 -29.11 12.40 -3.07
CA TYR A 742 -29.27 11.00 -2.76
C TYR A 742 -28.51 10.06 -3.72
N ALA A 743 -28.11 10.52 -4.91
CA ALA A 743 -27.23 9.76 -5.79
C ALA A 743 -25.77 9.72 -5.32
N ASP A 744 -25.38 10.62 -4.40
CA ASP A 744 -24.08 10.61 -3.73
C ASP A 744 -24.11 9.79 -2.44
N GLY A 745 -25.31 9.41 -1.96
CA GLY A 745 -25.51 8.67 -0.73
C GLY A 745 -26.14 9.48 0.41
N LEU A 746 -26.49 10.74 0.18
CA LEU A 746 -27.22 11.55 1.16
C LEU A 746 -28.69 11.14 1.19
N ASN A 747 -29.11 10.40 2.19
CA ASN A 747 -30.44 9.83 2.26
C ASN A 747 -31.52 10.94 2.28
N ARG A 748 -32.55 10.76 1.45
CA ARG A 748 -33.61 11.73 1.26
C ARG A 748 -34.43 12.04 2.54
N HIS A 749 -34.50 11.09 3.50
CA HIS A 749 -35.18 11.30 4.78
C HIS A 749 -34.48 12.28 5.73
N LEU A 750 -33.24 12.65 5.42
CA LEU A 750 -32.52 13.72 6.16
C LEU A 750 -33.03 15.14 5.83
N GLY A 751 -33.77 15.30 4.70
CA GLY A 751 -34.34 16.58 4.28
C GLY A 751 -35.48 17.08 5.17
N ASN A 752 -36.08 18.21 4.79
CA ASN A 752 -37.23 18.83 5.46
C ASN A 752 -36.99 19.17 6.95
N GLY A 753 -35.76 19.55 7.31
CA GLY A 753 -35.38 19.92 8.67
C GLY A 753 -35.17 18.74 9.63
N HIS A 754 -35.20 17.47 9.15
CA HIS A 754 -34.96 16.32 10.01
C HIS A 754 -33.51 16.21 10.46
N ALA A 755 -32.57 16.65 9.62
CA ALA A 755 -31.14 16.67 9.93
C ALA A 755 -30.48 17.99 9.50
N TYR A 756 -29.21 18.11 9.81
CA TYR A 756 -28.38 19.27 9.49
C TYR A 756 -26.99 18.83 9.06
N CYS A 757 -26.28 19.71 8.39
CA CYS A 757 -24.84 19.66 8.15
C CYS A 757 -24.13 20.79 8.91
N LEU A 758 -22.81 20.85 8.85
CA LEU A 758 -22.05 21.93 9.46
C LEU A 758 -21.45 22.85 8.37
N VAL A 759 -21.66 24.17 8.55
CA VAL A 759 -21.00 25.21 7.77
C VAL A 759 -20.22 26.08 8.74
N ASN A 760 -18.90 26.18 8.56
CA ASN A 760 -18.01 26.89 9.49
C ASN A 760 -18.23 26.49 10.97
N GLY A 761 -18.47 25.17 11.22
CA GLY A 761 -18.71 24.61 12.55
C GLY A 761 -20.12 24.86 13.12
N GLN A 762 -21.01 25.51 12.38
CA GLN A 762 -22.37 25.85 12.81
C GLN A 762 -23.41 24.98 12.09
N ARG A 763 -24.49 24.64 12.78
CA ARG A 763 -25.55 23.79 12.24
C ARG A 763 -26.37 24.49 11.18
N ALA A 764 -26.42 23.89 9.98
CA ALA A 764 -27.25 24.33 8.86
C ALA A 764 -28.29 23.25 8.54
N PRO A 765 -29.57 23.42 8.88
CA PRO A 765 -30.61 22.42 8.60
C PRO A 765 -30.84 22.25 7.10
N TYR A 766 -31.17 21.02 6.67
CA TYR A 766 -31.63 20.78 5.32
C TYR A 766 -33.05 21.33 5.13
N VAL A 767 -33.26 22.09 4.06
CA VAL A 767 -34.55 22.74 3.75
C VAL A 767 -35.15 22.10 2.50
N GLY A 768 -36.40 21.68 2.61
CA GLY A 768 -37.09 21.00 1.53
C GLY A 768 -36.57 19.58 1.28
N ASN A 769 -37.01 18.99 0.20
CA ASN A 769 -36.57 17.64 -0.19
C ASN A 769 -35.13 17.65 -0.70
N ILE A 770 -34.34 16.68 -0.30
CA ILE A 770 -33.03 16.40 -0.91
C ILE A 770 -33.25 15.92 -2.34
N CYS A 771 -32.57 16.54 -3.30
CA CYS A 771 -32.65 16.21 -4.71
C CYS A 771 -31.61 15.13 -5.07
N MET A 772 -31.55 14.75 -6.36
CA MET A 772 -30.62 13.72 -6.81
C MET A 772 -29.15 14.10 -6.63
N ASP A 773 -28.79 15.30 -7.03
CA ASP A 773 -27.40 15.77 -7.13
C ASP A 773 -27.12 17.02 -6.29
N VAL A 774 -28.14 17.68 -5.75
CA VAL A 774 -28.04 18.94 -5.00
C VAL A 774 -29.06 18.91 -3.85
N CYS A 775 -28.76 19.58 -2.76
CA CYS A 775 -29.74 19.89 -1.73
C CYS A 775 -29.56 21.31 -1.21
N MET A 776 -30.54 21.80 -0.45
CA MET A 776 -30.60 23.15 0.09
C MET A 776 -30.50 23.13 1.60
N ILE A 777 -29.76 24.07 2.16
CA ILE A 777 -29.56 24.24 3.60
C ILE A 777 -29.84 25.70 4.01
N ASP A 778 -30.31 25.88 5.24
CA ASP A 778 -30.54 27.19 5.82
C ASP A 778 -29.24 27.73 6.47
N VAL A 779 -28.73 28.82 5.93
CA VAL A 779 -27.51 29.47 6.42
C VAL A 779 -27.78 30.91 6.89
N THR A 780 -29.05 31.20 7.25
CA THR A 780 -29.51 32.57 7.61
C THR A 780 -28.65 33.20 8.71
N ASP A 781 -28.32 32.44 9.75
CA ASP A 781 -27.56 32.92 10.90
C ASP A 781 -26.05 32.59 10.82
N ILE A 782 -25.59 32.11 9.68
CA ILE A 782 -24.21 31.66 9.50
C ILE A 782 -23.46 32.64 8.60
N ASP A 783 -22.33 33.15 9.08
CA ASP A 783 -21.42 33.93 8.25
C ASP A 783 -20.66 32.98 7.31
N CYS A 784 -21.10 32.94 6.05
CA CYS A 784 -20.54 32.07 5.02
C CYS A 784 -20.72 32.69 3.63
N LYS A 785 -19.93 32.15 2.68
CA LYS A 785 -19.93 32.55 1.27
C LYS A 785 -19.87 31.32 0.35
N GLU A 786 -20.12 31.54 -0.91
CA GLU A 786 -19.95 30.53 -1.96
C GLU A 786 -18.51 30.01 -1.97
N GLY A 787 -18.34 28.68 -2.06
CA GLY A 787 -17.06 27.97 -1.95
C GLY A 787 -16.68 27.55 -0.53
N ASP A 788 -17.38 28.00 0.52
CA ASP A 788 -17.10 27.55 1.88
C ASP A 788 -17.40 26.06 2.06
N SER A 789 -16.62 25.41 2.90
CA SER A 789 -16.71 23.97 3.16
C SER A 789 -17.94 23.63 4.00
N VAL A 790 -18.57 22.53 3.65
CA VAL A 790 -19.72 21.96 4.36
C VAL A 790 -19.40 20.54 4.79
N GLU A 791 -19.47 20.23 6.07
CA GLU A 791 -19.30 18.89 6.62
C GLU A 791 -20.66 18.21 6.76
N ILE A 792 -20.81 17.07 6.08
CA ILE A 792 -22.04 16.27 6.09
C ILE A 792 -22.03 15.29 7.27
N PHE A 793 -20.93 14.61 7.47
CA PHE A 793 -20.54 13.88 8.67
C PHE A 793 -19.02 13.78 8.76
N GLY A 794 -18.49 13.62 9.96
CA GLY A 794 -17.04 13.52 10.15
C GLY A 794 -16.60 13.84 11.58
N ASP A 795 -15.49 14.55 11.69
CA ASP A 795 -14.85 14.85 12.99
C ASP A 795 -15.73 15.71 13.92
N HIS A 796 -16.50 16.64 13.36
CA HIS A 796 -17.33 17.58 14.15
C HIS A 796 -18.81 17.21 14.12
N LEU A 797 -19.23 16.36 13.19
CA LEU A 797 -20.58 15.84 13.07
C LEU A 797 -20.52 14.30 12.98
N PRO A 798 -20.56 13.60 14.11
CA PRO A 798 -20.47 12.14 14.11
C PRO A 798 -21.55 11.49 13.24
N ILE A 799 -21.15 10.46 12.49
CA ILE A 799 -22.05 9.73 11.57
C ILE A 799 -23.26 9.13 12.31
N THR A 800 -23.12 8.85 13.61
CA THR A 800 -24.21 8.36 14.46
C THR A 800 -25.38 9.32 14.54
N VAL A 801 -25.16 10.62 14.41
CA VAL A 801 -26.24 11.64 14.36
C VAL A 801 -27.14 11.38 13.14
N LEU A 802 -26.56 11.05 11.99
CA LEU A 802 -27.32 10.77 10.78
C LEU A 802 -28.05 9.42 10.88
N SER A 803 -27.35 8.38 11.36
CA SER A 803 -27.96 7.06 11.52
C SER A 803 -29.12 7.06 12.52
N ASP A 804 -29.03 7.84 13.59
CA ASP A 804 -30.12 7.98 14.60
C ASP A 804 -31.35 8.66 13.97
N VAL A 805 -31.17 9.73 13.21
CA VAL A 805 -32.27 10.42 12.49
C VAL A 805 -32.94 9.48 11.49
N LEU A 806 -32.15 8.64 10.81
CA LEU A 806 -32.64 7.68 9.83
C LEU A 806 -33.27 6.43 10.45
N GLY A 807 -33.09 6.21 11.77
CA GLY A 807 -33.51 4.97 12.43
C GLY A 807 -32.75 3.75 11.93
N THR A 808 -31.47 3.91 11.58
CA THR A 808 -30.60 2.86 11.06
C THR A 808 -29.26 2.82 11.81
N ILE A 809 -28.27 2.15 11.24
CA ILE A 809 -26.94 1.94 11.81
C ILE A 809 -25.86 2.65 10.97
N PRO A 810 -24.73 3.06 11.58
CA PRO A 810 -23.62 3.72 10.87
C PRO A 810 -23.10 2.95 9.67
N TYR A 811 -23.14 1.62 9.68
CA TYR A 811 -22.74 0.78 8.55
C TYR A 811 -23.48 1.14 7.24
N GLU A 812 -24.81 1.35 7.34
CA GLU A 812 -25.62 1.68 6.17
C GLU A 812 -25.28 3.06 5.66
N VAL A 813 -25.05 4.04 6.53
CA VAL A 813 -24.68 5.40 6.14
C VAL A 813 -23.31 5.42 5.45
N LEU A 814 -22.30 4.73 6.01
CA LEU A 814 -20.97 4.63 5.40
C LEU A 814 -21.02 3.98 4.02
N THR A 815 -21.68 2.82 3.92
CA THR A 815 -21.74 2.05 2.67
C THR A 815 -22.63 2.67 1.60
N SER A 816 -23.49 3.61 1.96
CA SER A 816 -24.33 4.35 1.02
C SER A 816 -23.57 5.43 0.25
N VAL A 817 -22.39 5.86 0.69
CA VAL A 817 -21.57 6.83 -0.05
C VAL A 817 -21.19 6.27 -1.40
N SER A 818 -21.74 6.87 -2.45
CA SER A 818 -21.60 6.41 -3.84
C SER A 818 -20.13 6.40 -4.31
N THR A 819 -19.81 5.47 -5.22
CA THR A 819 -18.49 5.40 -5.86
C THR A 819 -18.13 6.64 -6.67
N ARG A 820 -19.12 7.46 -7.07
CA ARG A 820 -18.88 8.71 -7.77
C ARG A 820 -18.32 9.82 -6.87
N VAL A 821 -18.48 9.72 -5.54
CA VAL A 821 -17.83 10.61 -4.58
C VAL A 821 -16.34 10.26 -4.52
N LYS A 822 -15.47 11.23 -4.77
CA LYS A 822 -14.02 11.00 -4.75
C LYS A 822 -13.54 10.72 -3.33
N ARG A 823 -12.72 9.67 -3.16
CA ARG A 823 -12.02 9.38 -1.91
C ARG A 823 -10.65 10.07 -1.92
N VAL A 824 -10.34 10.75 -0.83
CA VAL A 824 -9.07 11.44 -0.60
C VAL A 824 -8.42 10.86 0.65
N TYR A 825 -7.28 10.21 0.50
CA TYR A 825 -6.60 9.54 1.59
C TYR A 825 -5.48 10.42 2.13
N TYR A 826 -5.38 10.50 3.45
CA TYR A 826 -4.29 11.19 4.12
C TYR A 826 -3.89 10.44 5.39
N GLN A 827 -2.71 10.71 5.87
CA GLN A 827 -2.18 10.14 7.10
C GLN A 827 -1.52 11.27 7.91
N ASP A 828 -2.12 11.60 9.06
CA ASP A 828 -1.60 12.59 10.00
C ASP A 828 -0.33 12.09 10.71
#